data_0409925f468b19d283339425b36e2a50
#
_entry.id   0409925f468b19d283339425b36e2a50
#
_cell.length_a   1.000
_cell.length_b   1.000
_cell.length_c   1.000
_cell.angle_alpha   90.00
_cell.angle_beta   90.00
_cell.angle_gamma   90.00
#
_symmetry.space_group_name_H-M   'P 1'
#
loop_
_entity.id
_entity.type
_entity.pdbx_description
1 polymer ?
#
loop_
_entity_poly.entity_id
_entity_poly.type
_entity_poly.pdbx_seq_one_letter_code
_entity_poly.pdbx_strand_id
1 'polypeptide(L)'
;MKRFFVIAVSILLLLTYIPSAYAADDISNHYFENDMRTLIAKDILGGYGPGVYKPDSSVTRAEFAALVVRSLELQPVQAAEVSIAAVSEALFTDVSPDQWHYSAIDAAAKAGIVGGYPDNTFLPNKEITRQEMAAMIMRALGTRSVFSEPASLNFKDNEKINPIFKDAVQRLLFLGVMSGNSDGTFGPQTKTTRGQTAAVLNRMLKLINPPQNLEYKVAVVGADGTPTILREYESFTSAKGSVKDNQVVLQGNQIVYMKNGMAASNKLTVIYDTPELKGTGRTYVSTGTELKYFDATDSYVKIQVGNKEGYVAADNVNLIPSALITGQSYYKRTGGELFHTVYNPITKTYTADTLLGKAPSFMSEGQKYYSWDGITFTSASGQTVGESYVYFNFLPLHTKTTYTAEDIDRFLNEQYPDSYKAKFPVSPLVGTGQAFKDMEAKYEVNALYLMAHAIHESAWGTSSIAQDKKNLYGMKAYDSSAYESAATYPTFRDSIEAAAKYVTTSYQAPKGAYYNGAILGNKNVGMNMKYASDPYWGERIAGHMYRADRFLGGKDLNAHKLANNNIESLNIRTGYGTSNPLMYELKIKGIPFIYTEKQQVDGATWYKIISDDINNRTGFVYGNGSLGQYVKEMSIPQ
;
A
#
# COMPACT_ATOMS: atom_id res chain seq x y z
N MET A 1 -20.27 -40.79 35.92
CA MET A 1 -20.28 -40.99 34.45
C MET A 1 -20.97 -39.90 33.61
N LYS A 2 -21.53 -38.81 34.17
CA LYS A 2 -22.20 -37.71 33.39
C LYS A 2 -21.38 -36.45 33.18
N ARG A 3 -20.16 -36.35 33.74
CA ARG A 3 -19.30 -35.17 33.57
C ARG A 3 -18.21 -35.30 32.50
N PHE A 4 -17.95 -36.49 32.00
CA PHE A 4 -16.95 -36.71 30.94
C PHE A 4 -17.51 -36.58 29.50
N PHE A 5 -18.85 -36.65 29.33
CA PHE A 5 -19.47 -36.57 28.01
C PHE A 5 -19.63 -35.13 27.50
N VAL A 6 -19.66 -34.12 28.39
CA VAL A 6 -19.82 -32.72 28.00
C VAL A 6 -18.50 -32.11 27.49
N ILE A 7 -17.37 -32.59 27.98
CA ILE A 7 -16.05 -32.10 27.57
C ILE A 7 -15.64 -32.64 26.17
N ALA A 8 -16.05 -33.89 25.87
CA ALA A 8 -15.76 -34.48 24.56
C ALA A 8 -16.55 -33.85 23.40
N VAL A 9 -17.78 -33.37 23.64
CA VAL A 9 -18.59 -32.67 22.62
C VAL A 9 -18.14 -31.23 22.40
N SER A 10 -17.61 -30.57 23.42
CA SER A 10 -17.06 -29.21 23.31
C SER A 10 -15.72 -29.19 22.56
N ILE A 11 -14.92 -30.24 22.61
CA ILE A 11 -13.66 -30.34 21.88
C ILE A 11 -13.91 -30.72 20.40
N LEU A 12 -14.99 -31.42 20.09
CA LEU A 12 -15.32 -31.79 18.70
C LEU A 12 -15.92 -30.62 17.90
N LEU A 13 -16.47 -29.59 18.58
CA LEU A 13 -17.01 -28.39 17.92
C LEU A 13 -15.95 -27.29 17.67
N LEU A 14 -14.76 -27.42 18.25
CA LEU A 14 -13.62 -26.51 18.05
C LEU A 14 -12.69 -26.93 16.91
N LEU A 15 -12.91 -28.08 16.28
CA LEU A 15 -12.06 -28.63 15.20
C LEU A 15 -12.59 -28.36 13.79
N THR A 16 -13.65 -27.58 13.61
CA THR A 16 -14.22 -27.29 12.27
C THR A 16 -14.07 -25.84 11.81
N TYR A 17 -13.30 -25.00 12.50
CA TYR A 17 -12.89 -23.74 11.92
C TYR A 17 -11.50 -23.89 11.28
N ILE A 18 -11.44 -24.66 10.19
CA ILE A 18 -10.39 -24.48 9.20
C ILE A 18 -10.79 -23.19 8.48
N PRO A 19 -10.01 -22.09 8.56
CA PRO A 19 -10.22 -21.00 7.64
C PRO A 19 -10.02 -21.61 6.26
N SER A 20 -11.08 -21.69 5.47
CA SER A 20 -10.95 -22.00 4.06
C SER A 20 -9.93 -21.01 3.52
N ALA A 21 -8.74 -21.49 3.19
CA ALA A 21 -7.87 -20.75 2.29
C ALA A 21 -8.77 -20.46 1.09
N TYR A 22 -9.14 -19.21 0.89
CA TYR A 22 -9.80 -18.80 -0.33
C TYR A 22 -8.83 -19.17 -1.44
N ALA A 23 -9.10 -20.25 -2.13
CA ALA A 23 -8.45 -20.54 -3.40
C ALA A 23 -8.65 -19.27 -4.23
N ALA A 24 -7.55 -18.70 -4.73
CA ALA A 24 -7.62 -17.53 -5.57
C ALA A 24 -8.58 -17.84 -6.71
N ASP A 25 -9.71 -17.11 -6.80
CA ASP A 25 -10.64 -17.24 -7.89
C ASP A 25 -10.04 -16.64 -9.17
N ASP A 26 -10.64 -16.90 -10.31
CA ASP A 26 -10.14 -16.47 -11.62
C ASP A 26 -10.33 -14.95 -11.89
N ILE A 27 -10.92 -14.22 -10.95
CA ILE A 27 -11.03 -12.75 -10.99
C ILE A 27 -10.00 -12.05 -10.10
N SER A 28 -9.27 -12.77 -9.25
CA SER A 28 -8.24 -12.21 -8.37
C SER A 28 -7.12 -11.58 -9.20
N ASN A 29 -6.82 -10.30 -8.94
CA ASN A 29 -5.88 -9.46 -9.68
C ASN A 29 -6.28 -9.15 -11.15
N HIS A 30 -7.50 -9.45 -11.54
CA HIS A 30 -8.01 -9.11 -12.86
C HIS A 30 -8.38 -7.60 -12.91
N TYR A 31 -8.22 -6.95 -14.08
CA TYR A 31 -8.53 -5.52 -14.25
C TYR A 31 -9.94 -5.13 -13.80
N PHE A 32 -10.93 -6.01 -13.99
CA PHE A 32 -12.33 -5.80 -13.59
C PHE A 32 -12.71 -6.49 -12.27
N GLU A 33 -11.76 -6.90 -11.45
CA GLU A 33 -12.03 -7.62 -10.19
C GLU A 33 -13.05 -6.89 -9.32
N ASN A 34 -12.84 -5.60 -9.05
CA ASN A 34 -13.73 -4.81 -8.19
C ASN A 34 -15.15 -4.71 -8.75
N ASP A 35 -15.28 -4.52 -10.07
CA ASP A 35 -16.58 -4.45 -10.72
C ASP A 35 -17.30 -5.79 -10.63
N MET A 36 -16.62 -6.89 -10.87
CA MET A 36 -17.20 -8.23 -10.79
C MET A 36 -17.59 -8.59 -9.35
N ARG A 37 -16.72 -8.34 -8.36
CA ARG A 37 -17.04 -8.59 -6.94
C ARG A 37 -18.24 -7.78 -6.46
N THR A 38 -18.37 -6.55 -6.92
CA THR A 38 -19.55 -5.72 -6.60
C THR A 38 -20.85 -6.35 -7.10
N LEU A 39 -20.87 -6.87 -8.32
CA LEU A 39 -22.07 -7.53 -8.87
C LEU A 39 -22.31 -8.94 -8.27
N ILE A 40 -21.25 -9.64 -7.90
CA ILE A 40 -21.34 -10.94 -7.18
C ILE A 40 -21.98 -10.72 -5.81
N ALA A 41 -21.52 -9.72 -5.05
CA ALA A 41 -22.08 -9.37 -3.75
C ALA A 41 -23.56 -8.94 -3.79
N LYS A 42 -24.05 -8.54 -4.96
CA LYS A 42 -25.46 -8.18 -5.22
C LYS A 42 -26.26 -9.30 -5.87
N ASP A 43 -25.71 -10.51 -5.99
CA ASP A 43 -26.32 -11.66 -6.68
C ASP A 43 -26.70 -11.40 -8.16
N ILE A 44 -26.11 -10.36 -8.77
CA ILE A 44 -26.32 -10.03 -10.18
C ILE A 44 -25.46 -10.92 -11.08
N LEU A 45 -24.17 -11.10 -10.74
CA LEU A 45 -23.21 -11.88 -11.50
C LEU A 45 -22.93 -13.23 -10.82
N GLY A 46 -23.40 -14.33 -11.42
CA GLY A 46 -23.08 -15.69 -11.00
C GLY A 46 -21.79 -16.22 -11.64
N GLY A 47 -21.18 -17.24 -10.99
CA GLY A 47 -20.07 -18.01 -11.54
C GLY A 47 -20.53 -19.28 -12.26
N TYR A 48 -19.58 -19.98 -12.90
CA TYR A 48 -19.78 -21.30 -13.54
C TYR A 48 -19.43 -22.47 -12.61
N GLY A 49 -19.01 -22.16 -11.39
CA GLY A 49 -18.62 -23.07 -10.32
C GLY A 49 -17.84 -22.32 -9.25
N PRO A 50 -17.42 -22.97 -8.16
CA PRO A 50 -16.68 -22.34 -7.08
C PRO A 50 -15.41 -21.65 -7.59
N GLY A 51 -15.33 -20.32 -7.45
CA GLY A 51 -14.19 -19.51 -7.87
C GLY A 51 -13.99 -19.35 -9.39
N VAL A 52 -14.97 -19.75 -10.23
CA VAL A 52 -14.86 -19.69 -11.69
C VAL A 52 -15.86 -18.69 -12.25
N TYR A 53 -15.41 -17.49 -12.61
CA TYR A 53 -16.23 -16.38 -13.13
C TYR A 53 -15.94 -16.02 -14.58
N LYS A 54 -14.81 -16.49 -15.14
CA LYS A 54 -14.39 -16.32 -16.53
C LYS A 54 -14.39 -14.84 -17.00
N PRO A 55 -13.60 -13.95 -16.39
CA PRO A 55 -13.65 -12.50 -16.66
C PRO A 55 -13.44 -12.12 -18.12
N ASP A 56 -12.59 -12.84 -18.85
CA ASP A 56 -12.26 -12.57 -20.25
C ASP A 56 -13.17 -13.27 -21.27
N SER A 57 -14.07 -14.12 -20.81
CA SER A 57 -15.02 -14.79 -21.71
C SER A 57 -16.07 -13.81 -22.23
N SER A 58 -16.41 -13.94 -23.50
CA SER A 58 -17.51 -13.18 -24.12
C SER A 58 -18.85 -13.51 -23.44
N VAL A 59 -19.74 -12.53 -23.43
CA VAL A 59 -21.10 -12.66 -22.88
C VAL A 59 -22.08 -12.88 -24.03
N THR A 60 -22.97 -13.85 -23.89
CA THR A 60 -24.07 -14.05 -24.84
C THR A 60 -25.19 -13.04 -24.62
N ARG A 61 -26.05 -12.84 -25.63
CA ARG A 61 -27.22 -11.96 -25.54
C ARG A 61 -28.17 -12.37 -24.42
N ALA A 62 -28.35 -13.69 -24.22
CA ALA A 62 -29.16 -14.23 -23.12
C ALA A 62 -28.56 -13.97 -21.74
N GLU A 63 -27.25 -14.19 -21.61
CA GLU A 63 -26.54 -13.88 -20.34
C GLU A 63 -26.63 -12.39 -20.03
N PHE A 64 -26.43 -11.52 -21.03
CA PHE A 64 -26.52 -10.08 -20.83
C PHE A 64 -27.95 -9.64 -20.43
N ALA A 65 -28.99 -10.17 -21.08
CA ALA A 65 -30.38 -9.91 -20.69
C ALA A 65 -30.65 -10.31 -19.23
N ALA A 66 -30.17 -11.49 -18.82
CA ALA A 66 -30.31 -11.96 -17.45
C ALA A 66 -29.58 -11.05 -16.43
N LEU A 67 -28.38 -10.55 -16.76
CA LEU A 67 -27.65 -9.62 -15.91
C LEU A 67 -28.39 -8.28 -15.77
N VAL A 68 -28.94 -7.72 -16.85
CA VAL A 68 -29.73 -6.48 -16.82
C VAL A 68 -31.01 -6.67 -16.01
N VAL A 69 -31.74 -7.77 -16.19
CA VAL A 69 -32.98 -8.09 -15.43
C VAL A 69 -32.70 -8.12 -13.93
N ARG A 70 -31.63 -8.82 -13.51
CA ARG A 70 -31.19 -8.83 -12.09
C ARG A 70 -30.78 -7.44 -11.62
N SER A 71 -30.04 -6.68 -12.43
CA SER A 71 -29.61 -5.31 -12.09
C SER A 71 -30.77 -4.37 -11.87
N LEU A 72 -31.87 -4.57 -12.55
CA LEU A 72 -33.08 -3.74 -12.43
C LEU A 72 -34.12 -4.33 -11.46
N GLU A 73 -33.86 -5.50 -10.87
CA GLU A 73 -34.77 -6.23 -9.99
C GLU A 73 -36.13 -6.47 -10.65
N LEU A 74 -36.15 -6.69 -11.96
CA LEU A 74 -37.36 -7.01 -12.68
C LEU A 74 -37.82 -8.40 -12.27
N GLN A 75 -39.12 -8.56 -11.95
CA GLN A 75 -39.67 -9.84 -11.56
C GLN A 75 -39.70 -10.76 -12.78
N PRO A 76 -38.93 -11.86 -12.84
CA PRO A 76 -39.04 -12.84 -13.87
C PRO A 76 -40.37 -13.59 -13.69
N VAL A 77 -41.08 -13.86 -14.78
CA VAL A 77 -42.28 -14.69 -14.72
C VAL A 77 -41.86 -16.08 -14.24
N GLN A 78 -42.38 -16.51 -13.09
CA GLN A 78 -42.08 -17.84 -12.57
C GLN A 78 -42.76 -18.89 -13.45
N ALA A 79 -41.98 -19.87 -13.89
CA ALA A 79 -42.47 -20.97 -14.73
C ALA A 79 -43.65 -21.79 -14.09
N ALA A 80 -43.89 -21.64 -12.80
CA ALA A 80 -44.96 -22.28 -12.05
C ALA A 80 -46.34 -21.60 -12.18
N GLU A 81 -46.43 -20.37 -12.70
CA GLU A 81 -47.70 -19.65 -12.89
C GLU A 81 -48.24 -19.69 -14.32
N VAL A 82 -47.54 -20.35 -15.23
CA VAL A 82 -48.06 -20.59 -16.57
C VAL A 82 -49.07 -21.72 -16.51
N SER A 83 -50.32 -21.39 -16.17
CA SER A 83 -51.44 -22.33 -16.38
C SER A 83 -51.51 -22.66 -17.87
N ILE A 84 -51.71 -23.96 -18.18
CA ILE A 84 -51.76 -24.55 -19.55
C ILE A 84 -52.77 -23.84 -20.49
N ALA A 85 -53.55 -22.88 -20.01
CA ALA A 85 -54.55 -22.11 -20.76
C ALA A 85 -54.07 -20.75 -21.27
N ALA A 86 -52.87 -20.27 -20.90
CA ALA A 86 -52.27 -19.04 -21.42
C ALA A 86 -50.89 -19.37 -22.04
N VAL A 87 -50.85 -20.10 -23.12
CA VAL A 87 -49.75 -20.12 -24.05
C VAL A 87 -49.71 -18.72 -24.69
N SER A 88 -49.07 -17.76 -24.01
CA SER A 88 -48.63 -16.52 -24.61
C SER A 88 -47.71 -16.90 -25.75
N GLU A 89 -48.03 -16.49 -26.97
CA GLU A 89 -47.19 -16.69 -28.14
C GLU A 89 -45.75 -16.31 -27.75
N ALA A 90 -44.81 -17.22 -27.95
CA ALA A 90 -43.41 -16.98 -27.63
C ALA A 90 -42.99 -15.70 -28.34
N LEU A 91 -42.51 -14.68 -27.60
CA LEU A 91 -42.11 -13.38 -28.14
C LEU A 91 -41.02 -13.51 -29.22
N PHE A 92 -40.26 -14.62 -29.17
CA PHE A 92 -39.20 -14.95 -30.13
C PHE A 92 -39.24 -16.43 -30.48
N THR A 93 -39.07 -16.72 -31.75
CA THR A 93 -39.24 -18.10 -32.30
C THR A 93 -38.16 -19.09 -31.81
N ASP A 94 -37.03 -18.58 -31.35
CA ASP A 94 -35.85 -19.33 -30.89
C ASP A 94 -35.66 -19.30 -29.35
N VAL A 95 -36.68 -18.87 -28.59
CA VAL A 95 -36.66 -18.83 -27.13
C VAL A 95 -37.82 -19.65 -26.57
N SER A 96 -37.53 -20.88 -26.13
CA SER A 96 -38.51 -21.79 -25.58
C SER A 96 -38.65 -21.70 -24.05
N PRO A 97 -39.87 -21.94 -23.48
CA PRO A 97 -40.09 -21.84 -22.03
C PRO A 97 -39.26 -22.77 -21.15
N ASP A 98 -38.74 -23.87 -21.68
CA ASP A 98 -37.86 -24.83 -21.00
C ASP A 98 -36.42 -24.39 -20.90
N GLN A 99 -36.03 -23.32 -21.58
CA GLN A 99 -34.65 -22.80 -21.57
C GLN A 99 -34.40 -21.93 -20.36
N TRP A 100 -33.19 -22.03 -19.77
CA TRP A 100 -32.81 -21.30 -18.55
C TRP A 100 -32.93 -19.77 -18.66
N HIS A 101 -32.81 -19.22 -19.85
CA HIS A 101 -32.84 -17.78 -20.12
C HIS A 101 -34.25 -17.27 -20.48
N TYR A 102 -35.25 -18.14 -20.64
CA TYR A 102 -36.60 -17.75 -21.07
C TYR A 102 -37.19 -16.62 -20.21
N SER A 103 -37.25 -16.85 -18.89
CA SER A 103 -37.86 -15.91 -17.96
C SER A 103 -37.15 -14.53 -17.94
N ALA A 104 -35.83 -14.52 -18.11
CA ALA A 104 -35.05 -13.27 -18.18
C ALA A 104 -35.29 -12.52 -19.51
N ILE A 105 -35.31 -13.23 -20.64
CA ILE A 105 -35.58 -12.63 -21.96
C ILE A 105 -37.01 -12.10 -22.02
N ASP A 106 -38.00 -12.86 -21.53
CA ASP A 106 -39.40 -12.45 -21.45
C ASP A 106 -39.57 -11.17 -20.61
N ALA A 107 -38.98 -11.14 -19.40
CA ALA A 107 -39.02 -9.97 -18.54
C ALA A 107 -38.35 -8.72 -19.18
N ALA A 108 -37.20 -8.93 -19.83
CA ALA A 108 -36.49 -7.83 -20.52
C ALA A 108 -37.26 -7.34 -21.75
N ALA A 109 -37.94 -8.20 -22.47
CA ALA A 109 -38.77 -7.86 -23.63
C ALA A 109 -40.02 -7.09 -23.22
N LYS A 110 -40.73 -7.55 -22.19
CA LYS A 110 -41.92 -6.88 -21.60
C LYS A 110 -41.55 -5.49 -21.06
N ALA A 111 -40.35 -5.33 -20.51
CA ALA A 111 -39.83 -4.04 -20.08
C ALA A 111 -39.32 -3.15 -21.24
N GLY A 112 -39.36 -3.61 -22.49
CA GLY A 112 -38.87 -2.89 -23.65
C GLY A 112 -37.35 -2.73 -23.74
N ILE A 113 -36.62 -3.51 -22.95
CA ILE A 113 -35.14 -3.45 -22.86
C ILE A 113 -34.51 -4.18 -24.04
N VAL A 114 -35.06 -5.33 -24.42
CA VAL A 114 -34.59 -6.14 -25.54
C VAL A 114 -35.61 -6.15 -26.66
N GLY A 115 -35.11 -6.28 -27.89
CA GLY A 115 -35.89 -6.54 -29.09
C GLY A 115 -35.25 -7.71 -29.85
N GLY A 116 -36.05 -8.38 -30.66
CA GLY A 116 -35.58 -9.40 -31.59
C GLY A 116 -35.03 -8.83 -32.87
N TYR A 117 -34.66 -9.72 -33.78
CA TYR A 117 -34.31 -9.43 -35.15
C TYR A 117 -35.55 -9.38 -36.04
N PRO A 118 -35.46 -8.90 -37.30
CA PRO A 118 -36.62 -8.82 -38.20
C PRO A 118 -37.32 -10.17 -38.53
N ASP A 119 -36.63 -11.26 -38.26
CA ASP A 119 -37.13 -12.64 -38.43
C ASP A 119 -37.80 -13.19 -37.16
N ASN A 120 -38.10 -12.37 -36.18
CA ASN A 120 -38.62 -12.73 -34.86
C ASN A 120 -37.72 -13.65 -34.02
N THR A 121 -36.42 -13.70 -34.30
CA THR A 121 -35.45 -14.40 -33.45
C THR A 121 -34.84 -13.47 -32.42
N PHE A 122 -34.35 -13.99 -31.28
CA PHE A 122 -33.57 -13.26 -30.27
C PHE A 122 -32.09 -13.56 -30.39
N LEU A 123 -31.72 -14.72 -30.91
CA LEU A 123 -30.38 -15.29 -30.97
C LEU A 123 -29.72 -15.36 -29.58
N PRO A 124 -30.26 -16.13 -28.62
CA PRO A 124 -29.85 -16.14 -27.22
C PRO A 124 -28.38 -16.51 -27.01
N ASN A 125 -27.84 -17.40 -27.82
CA ASN A 125 -26.47 -17.90 -27.73
C ASN A 125 -25.45 -17.05 -28.53
N LYS A 126 -25.91 -16.04 -29.27
CA LYS A 126 -25.01 -15.11 -29.99
C LYS A 126 -24.28 -14.22 -29.00
N GLU A 127 -22.96 -14.09 -29.13
CA GLU A 127 -22.17 -13.16 -28.34
C GLU A 127 -22.58 -11.71 -28.65
N ILE A 128 -22.82 -10.93 -27.58
CA ILE A 128 -23.28 -9.54 -27.70
C ILE A 128 -22.14 -8.62 -28.13
N THR A 129 -22.40 -7.73 -29.08
CA THR A 129 -21.47 -6.68 -29.48
C THR A 129 -21.60 -5.44 -28.60
N ARG A 130 -20.55 -4.60 -28.57
CA ARG A 130 -20.56 -3.35 -27.77
C ARG A 130 -21.69 -2.40 -28.16
N GLN A 131 -22.02 -2.27 -29.46
CA GLN A 131 -23.15 -1.44 -29.89
C GLN A 131 -24.52 -2.04 -29.52
N GLU A 132 -24.68 -3.38 -29.54
CA GLU A 132 -25.90 -4.03 -29.09
C GLU A 132 -26.06 -3.90 -27.57
N MET A 133 -24.98 -4.06 -26.81
CA MET A 133 -24.96 -3.81 -25.37
C MET A 133 -25.36 -2.35 -25.07
N ALA A 134 -24.83 -1.39 -25.81
CA ALA A 134 -25.17 0.01 -25.63
C ALA A 134 -26.68 0.25 -25.79
N ALA A 135 -27.32 -0.34 -26.80
CA ALA A 135 -28.75 -0.20 -27.01
C ALA A 135 -29.57 -0.79 -25.86
N MET A 136 -29.19 -1.94 -25.35
CA MET A 136 -29.89 -2.59 -24.22
C MET A 136 -29.73 -1.79 -22.91
N ILE A 137 -28.51 -1.30 -22.62
CA ILE A 137 -28.25 -0.44 -21.44
C ILE A 137 -29.02 0.88 -21.53
N MET A 138 -29.06 1.53 -22.71
CA MET A 138 -29.78 2.79 -22.87
C MET A 138 -31.30 2.61 -22.65
N ARG A 139 -31.87 1.52 -23.17
CA ARG A 139 -33.29 1.17 -22.91
C ARG A 139 -33.53 0.86 -21.43
N ALA A 140 -32.60 0.12 -20.79
CA ALA A 140 -32.67 -0.16 -19.34
C ALA A 140 -32.69 1.14 -18.51
N LEU A 141 -31.84 2.12 -18.82
CA LEU A 141 -31.83 3.45 -18.20
C LEU A 141 -33.14 4.22 -18.47
N GLY A 142 -33.71 4.08 -19.66
CA GLY A 142 -35.01 4.67 -20.03
C GLY A 142 -36.16 4.17 -19.14
N THR A 143 -36.17 2.92 -18.71
CA THR A 143 -37.17 2.38 -17.75
C THR A 143 -37.11 3.04 -16.38
N ARG A 144 -36.03 3.74 -16.07
CA ARG A 144 -35.79 4.46 -14.80
C ARG A 144 -35.75 5.97 -14.98
N SER A 145 -36.19 6.48 -16.12
CA SER A 145 -36.29 7.93 -16.43
C SER A 145 -34.96 8.69 -16.29
N VAL A 146 -33.82 8.04 -16.56
CA VAL A 146 -32.51 8.67 -16.53
C VAL A 146 -32.39 9.63 -17.72
N PHE A 147 -32.21 10.92 -17.42
CA PHE A 147 -32.01 11.95 -18.44
C PHE A 147 -30.63 11.83 -19.10
N SER A 148 -30.58 12.01 -20.44
CA SER A 148 -29.33 11.99 -21.19
C SER A 148 -29.43 12.82 -22.47
N GLU A 149 -28.31 13.42 -22.86
CA GLU A 149 -28.14 14.10 -24.15
C GLU A 149 -27.15 13.35 -25.04
N PRO A 150 -27.25 13.48 -26.39
CA PRO A 150 -26.31 12.84 -27.29
C PRO A 150 -24.97 13.58 -27.31
N ALA A 151 -23.89 12.93 -26.87
CA ALA A 151 -22.54 13.45 -27.00
C ALA A 151 -22.00 13.34 -28.43
N SER A 152 -21.03 14.16 -28.79
CA SER A 152 -20.32 14.03 -30.06
C SER A 152 -19.47 12.74 -30.08
N LEU A 153 -19.51 12.04 -31.23
CA LEU A 153 -18.68 10.86 -31.44
C LEU A 153 -17.33 11.28 -32.05
N ASN A 154 -16.26 11.06 -31.33
CA ASN A 154 -14.89 11.40 -31.76
C ASN A 154 -13.99 10.16 -31.85
N PHE A 155 -14.54 9.03 -32.35
CA PHE A 155 -13.79 7.78 -32.51
C PHE A 155 -13.29 7.61 -33.97
N LYS A 156 -12.17 6.97 -34.15
CA LYS A 156 -11.60 6.65 -35.46
C LYS A 156 -12.48 5.71 -36.29
N ASP A 157 -13.40 5.00 -35.65
CA ASP A 157 -14.29 4.00 -36.28
C ASP A 157 -15.78 4.38 -36.17
N ASN A 158 -16.09 5.67 -36.07
CA ASN A 158 -17.47 6.18 -36.03
C ASN A 158 -18.37 5.64 -37.15
N GLU A 159 -17.81 5.48 -38.35
CA GLU A 159 -18.54 5.00 -39.53
C GLU A 159 -18.92 3.52 -39.41
N LYS A 160 -18.28 2.76 -38.51
CA LYS A 160 -18.59 1.35 -38.25
C LYS A 160 -19.74 1.16 -37.25
N ILE A 161 -20.16 2.22 -36.56
CA ILE A 161 -21.33 2.19 -35.69
C ILE A 161 -22.59 2.16 -36.55
N ASN A 162 -23.37 1.08 -36.43
CA ASN A 162 -24.63 0.99 -37.15
C ASN A 162 -25.56 2.15 -36.71
N PRO A 163 -26.18 2.88 -37.69
CA PRO A 163 -27.04 4.03 -37.42
C PRO A 163 -28.09 3.82 -36.33
N ILE A 164 -28.67 2.60 -36.25
CA ILE A 164 -29.70 2.28 -35.25
C ILE A 164 -29.18 2.30 -33.80
N PHE A 165 -27.87 2.15 -33.60
CA PHE A 165 -27.23 2.17 -32.26
C PHE A 165 -26.54 3.49 -31.93
N LYS A 166 -26.45 4.40 -32.91
CA LYS A 166 -25.65 5.62 -32.79
C LYS A 166 -26.12 6.51 -31.64
N ASP A 167 -27.43 6.74 -31.52
CA ASP A 167 -28.02 7.53 -30.44
C ASP A 167 -27.74 6.91 -29.06
N ALA A 168 -27.89 5.60 -28.93
CA ALA A 168 -27.60 4.91 -27.67
C ALA A 168 -26.13 5.05 -27.26
N VAL A 169 -25.19 4.92 -28.21
CA VAL A 169 -23.76 5.11 -27.95
C VAL A 169 -23.46 6.54 -27.51
N GLN A 170 -24.00 7.55 -28.20
CA GLN A 170 -23.82 8.97 -27.87
C GLN A 170 -24.32 9.31 -26.46
N ARG A 171 -25.49 8.82 -26.09
CA ARG A 171 -26.07 9.07 -24.76
C ARG A 171 -25.30 8.36 -23.64
N LEU A 172 -24.83 7.14 -23.88
CA LEU A 172 -24.02 6.42 -22.87
C LEU A 172 -22.64 7.02 -22.68
N LEU A 173 -22.09 7.69 -23.73
CA LEU A 173 -20.88 8.50 -23.59
C LEU A 173 -21.14 9.73 -22.71
N PHE A 174 -22.24 10.46 -22.96
CA PHE A 174 -22.65 11.59 -22.12
C PHE A 174 -22.79 11.19 -20.64
N LEU A 175 -23.42 10.05 -20.39
CA LEU A 175 -23.63 9.52 -19.04
C LEU A 175 -22.37 8.91 -18.40
N GLY A 176 -21.26 8.79 -19.16
CA GLY A 176 -20.05 8.16 -18.65
C GLY A 176 -20.16 6.64 -18.39
N VAL A 177 -21.25 6.00 -18.86
CA VAL A 177 -21.47 4.55 -18.70
C VAL A 177 -20.57 3.76 -19.62
N MET A 178 -20.35 4.25 -20.84
CA MET A 178 -19.39 3.68 -21.80
C MET A 178 -18.35 4.73 -22.21
N SER A 179 -17.19 4.26 -22.66
CA SER A 179 -16.09 5.10 -23.15
C SER A 179 -15.44 4.43 -24.35
N GLY A 180 -14.59 5.14 -25.09
CA GLY A 180 -13.74 4.55 -26.14
C GLY A 180 -12.59 3.72 -25.58
N ASN A 181 -11.90 3.03 -26.48
CA ASN A 181 -10.67 2.31 -26.21
C ASN A 181 -9.46 3.26 -26.21
N SER A 182 -8.35 2.83 -25.62
CA SER A 182 -7.09 3.61 -25.58
C SER A 182 -6.48 3.92 -26.94
N ASP A 183 -6.81 3.15 -27.97
CA ASP A 183 -6.39 3.38 -29.35
C ASP A 183 -7.22 4.43 -30.11
N GLY A 184 -8.22 5.01 -29.46
CA GLY A 184 -9.14 6.02 -30.02
C GLY A 184 -10.30 5.43 -30.82
N THR A 185 -10.58 4.13 -30.72
CA THR A 185 -11.74 3.46 -31.33
C THR A 185 -12.87 3.26 -30.33
N PHE A 186 -14.10 3.05 -30.79
CA PHE A 186 -15.22 2.55 -30.00
C PHE A 186 -15.29 1.02 -30.03
N GLY A 187 -14.98 0.39 -31.15
CA GLY A 187 -15.08 -1.06 -31.36
C GLY A 187 -16.52 -1.56 -31.41
N PRO A 188 -17.43 -1.02 -32.28
CA PRO A 188 -18.87 -1.31 -32.21
C PRO A 188 -19.22 -2.78 -32.39
N GLN A 189 -18.44 -3.51 -33.19
CA GLN A 189 -18.65 -4.94 -33.48
C GLN A 189 -17.86 -5.87 -32.53
N THR A 190 -17.02 -5.31 -31.65
CA THR A 190 -16.25 -6.11 -30.69
C THR A 190 -17.18 -6.79 -29.69
N LYS A 191 -16.94 -8.07 -29.42
CA LYS A 191 -17.65 -8.82 -28.37
C LYS A 191 -17.24 -8.28 -27.00
N THR A 192 -18.18 -8.23 -26.07
CA THR A 192 -17.92 -7.76 -24.72
C THR A 192 -17.60 -8.92 -23.79
N THR A 193 -16.58 -8.76 -22.95
CA THR A 193 -16.24 -9.73 -21.93
C THR A 193 -17.11 -9.58 -20.69
N ARG A 194 -17.14 -10.61 -19.83
CA ARG A 194 -17.85 -10.57 -18.55
C ARG A 194 -17.34 -9.47 -17.63
N GLY A 195 -16.02 -9.23 -17.59
CA GLY A 195 -15.41 -8.14 -16.85
C GLY A 195 -15.83 -6.76 -17.36
N GLN A 196 -15.80 -6.55 -18.69
CA GLN A 196 -16.26 -5.31 -19.32
C GLN A 196 -17.76 -5.07 -19.07
N THR A 197 -18.57 -6.13 -19.16
CA THR A 197 -19.99 -6.09 -18.86
C THR A 197 -20.24 -5.68 -17.42
N ALA A 198 -19.49 -6.22 -16.47
CA ALA A 198 -19.60 -5.86 -15.06
C ALA A 198 -19.31 -4.38 -14.82
N ALA A 199 -18.28 -3.82 -15.45
CA ALA A 199 -17.95 -2.40 -15.34
C ALA A 199 -19.08 -1.49 -15.88
N VAL A 200 -19.68 -1.85 -17.02
CA VAL A 200 -20.81 -1.09 -17.61
C VAL A 200 -22.05 -1.16 -16.72
N LEU A 201 -22.39 -2.35 -16.22
CA LEU A 201 -23.53 -2.54 -15.31
C LEU A 201 -23.36 -1.79 -13.98
N ASN A 202 -22.16 -1.76 -13.40
CA ASN A 202 -21.91 -0.99 -12.19
C ASN A 202 -22.10 0.52 -12.41
N ARG A 203 -21.64 1.05 -13.56
CA ARG A 203 -21.88 2.46 -13.90
C ARG A 203 -23.35 2.75 -14.12
N MET A 204 -24.08 1.86 -14.80
CA MET A 204 -25.53 1.92 -14.95
C MET A 204 -26.23 1.94 -13.59
N LEU A 205 -25.88 1.02 -12.69
CA LEU A 205 -26.47 0.93 -11.34
C LEU A 205 -26.23 2.18 -10.50
N LYS A 206 -25.09 2.82 -10.60
CA LYS A 206 -24.80 4.11 -9.93
C LYS A 206 -25.72 5.24 -10.39
N LEU A 207 -26.15 5.22 -11.64
CA LEU A 207 -27.10 6.21 -12.18
C LEU A 207 -28.54 5.93 -11.74
N ILE A 208 -28.95 4.66 -11.68
CA ILE A 208 -30.30 4.24 -11.33
C ILE A 208 -30.54 4.33 -9.82
N ASN A 209 -29.51 3.92 -9.05
CA ASN A 209 -29.51 3.96 -7.59
C ASN A 209 -28.34 4.85 -7.14
N PRO A 210 -28.44 6.18 -7.36
CA PRO A 210 -27.41 7.06 -6.82
C PRO A 210 -27.36 6.83 -5.31
N PRO A 211 -26.18 6.71 -4.72
CA PRO A 211 -26.05 6.53 -3.28
C PRO A 211 -26.83 7.66 -2.61
N GLN A 212 -27.92 7.32 -1.93
CA GLN A 212 -28.73 8.30 -1.21
C GLN A 212 -27.84 8.91 -0.12
N ASN A 213 -27.66 10.22 -0.14
CA ASN A 213 -26.84 11.05 0.77
C ASN A 213 -25.33 11.16 0.48
N LEU A 214 -24.84 11.04 -0.74
CA LEU A 214 -23.52 11.53 -1.07
C LEU A 214 -23.56 12.96 -1.60
N GLU A 215 -24.05 13.89 -0.78
CA GLU A 215 -23.88 15.32 -1.03
C GLU A 215 -22.44 15.72 -0.70
N TYR A 216 -21.70 16.13 -1.72
CA TYR A 216 -20.39 16.74 -1.53
C TYR A 216 -20.58 18.22 -1.23
N LYS A 217 -20.02 18.70 -0.12
CA LYS A 217 -20.19 20.09 0.33
C LYS A 217 -18.85 20.80 0.27
N VAL A 218 -18.81 21.95 -0.38
CA VAL A 218 -17.66 22.85 -0.28
C VAL A 218 -17.84 23.74 0.92
N ALA A 219 -16.87 23.75 1.81
CA ALA A 219 -16.91 24.46 3.07
C ALA A 219 -15.58 25.19 3.37
N VAL A 220 -15.64 26.19 4.23
CA VAL A 220 -14.50 26.72 4.97
C VAL A 220 -14.54 26.10 6.36
N VAL A 221 -13.39 25.62 6.85
CA VAL A 221 -13.26 25.06 8.19
C VAL A 221 -12.65 26.10 9.11
N GLY A 222 -13.38 26.44 10.18
CA GLY A 222 -12.89 27.37 11.22
C GLY A 222 -11.73 26.77 12.03
N ALA A 223 -11.02 27.59 12.79
CA ALA A 223 -9.93 27.15 13.65
C ALA A 223 -10.34 26.15 14.75
N ASP A 224 -11.62 26.11 15.09
CA ASP A 224 -12.26 25.15 16.00
C ASP A 224 -12.63 23.82 15.32
N GLY A 225 -12.39 23.71 14.01
CA GLY A 225 -12.77 22.56 13.21
C GLY A 225 -14.21 22.57 12.68
N THR A 226 -15.01 23.60 13.01
CA THR A 226 -16.40 23.69 12.57
C THR A 226 -16.49 24.11 11.10
N PRO A 227 -17.17 23.32 10.22
CA PRO A 227 -17.32 23.69 8.83
C PRO A 227 -18.48 24.66 8.61
N THR A 228 -18.23 25.71 7.84
CA THR A 228 -19.27 26.58 7.25
C THR A 228 -19.47 26.18 5.81
N ILE A 229 -20.64 25.61 5.50
CA ILE A 229 -20.98 25.14 4.16
C ILE A 229 -21.23 26.35 3.25
N LEU A 230 -20.58 26.36 2.09
CA LEU A 230 -20.69 27.40 1.08
C LEU A 230 -21.57 26.98 -0.09
N ARG A 231 -21.45 25.73 -0.53
CA ARG A 231 -22.15 25.15 -1.69
C ARG A 231 -22.24 23.64 -1.55
N GLU A 232 -23.24 23.06 -2.19
CA GLU A 232 -23.47 21.61 -2.27
C GLU A 232 -23.35 21.16 -3.74
N TYR A 233 -22.91 19.93 -3.96
CA TYR A 233 -22.64 19.36 -5.28
C TYR A 233 -23.06 17.89 -5.31
N GLU A 234 -23.56 17.45 -6.46
CA GLU A 234 -23.95 16.05 -6.68
C GLU A 234 -22.76 15.12 -6.93
N SER A 235 -21.58 15.67 -7.29
CA SER A 235 -20.40 14.87 -7.57
C SER A 235 -19.14 15.43 -6.93
N PHE A 236 -18.22 14.51 -6.54
CA PHE A 236 -16.90 14.88 -6.04
C PHE A 236 -16.14 15.77 -7.04
N THR A 237 -16.15 15.42 -8.33
CA THR A 237 -15.42 16.15 -9.37
C THR A 237 -15.88 17.60 -9.46
N SER A 238 -17.19 17.85 -9.44
CA SER A 238 -17.75 19.20 -9.46
C SER A 238 -17.40 19.98 -8.20
N ALA A 239 -17.50 19.34 -7.03
CA ALA A 239 -17.10 19.94 -5.76
C ALA A 239 -15.61 20.29 -5.74
N LYS A 240 -14.73 19.33 -6.07
CA LYS A 240 -13.27 19.52 -6.13
C LYS A 240 -12.88 20.66 -7.08
N GLY A 241 -13.48 20.71 -8.28
CA GLY A 241 -13.21 21.76 -9.27
C GLY A 241 -13.57 23.18 -8.82
N SER A 242 -14.45 23.32 -7.81
CA SER A 242 -14.90 24.62 -7.30
C SER A 242 -14.13 25.10 -6.05
N VAL A 243 -13.28 24.25 -5.45
CA VAL A 243 -12.55 24.56 -4.20
C VAL A 243 -11.52 25.67 -4.40
N LYS A 244 -11.54 26.68 -3.53
CA LYS A 244 -10.51 27.71 -3.38
C LYS A 244 -9.51 27.34 -2.28
N ASP A 245 -8.44 28.14 -2.10
CA ASP A 245 -7.26 27.75 -1.29
C ASP A 245 -7.54 27.39 0.17
N ASN A 246 -8.52 28.03 0.82
CA ASN A 246 -8.90 27.77 2.21
C ASN A 246 -10.19 26.92 2.34
N GLN A 247 -10.62 26.31 1.26
CA GLN A 247 -11.85 25.51 1.23
C GLN A 247 -11.52 24.02 1.18
N VAL A 248 -12.48 23.22 1.63
CA VAL A 248 -12.42 21.76 1.62
C VAL A 248 -13.67 21.20 0.95
N VAL A 249 -13.61 19.94 0.50
CA VAL A 249 -14.79 19.15 0.17
C VAL A 249 -15.09 18.23 1.35
N LEU A 250 -16.32 18.26 1.81
CA LEU A 250 -16.87 17.33 2.79
C LEU A 250 -17.74 16.29 2.09
N GLN A 251 -17.70 15.07 2.61
CA GLN A 251 -18.67 14.01 2.38
C GLN A 251 -19.21 13.60 3.74
N GLY A 252 -20.50 13.86 3.99
CA GLY A 252 -21.00 13.86 5.36
C GLY A 252 -20.23 14.86 6.23
N ASN A 253 -19.59 14.36 7.30
CA ASN A 253 -18.75 15.16 8.20
C ASN A 253 -17.24 14.98 7.94
N GLN A 254 -16.85 14.18 6.96
CA GLN A 254 -15.46 13.89 6.67
C GLN A 254 -14.92 14.83 5.59
N ILE A 255 -13.71 15.36 5.79
CA ILE A 255 -12.98 16.09 4.75
C ILE A 255 -12.41 15.05 3.78
N VAL A 256 -12.87 15.08 2.53
CA VAL A 256 -12.44 14.16 1.47
C VAL A 256 -11.50 14.82 0.46
N TYR A 257 -11.41 16.15 0.48
CA TYR A 257 -10.47 16.90 -0.35
C TYR A 257 -10.13 18.26 0.27
N MET A 258 -8.90 18.69 0.08
CA MET A 258 -8.37 20.02 0.40
C MET A 258 -7.28 20.39 -0.59
N LYS A 259 -6.93 21.67 -0.74
CA LYS A 259 -5.77 22.07 -1.56
C LYS A 259 -4.45 21.98 -0.80
N ASN A 260 -4.47 22.33 0.48
CA ASN A 260 -3.26 22.41 1.31
C ASN A 260 -3.53 21.84 2.70
N GLY A 261 -2.58 21.08 3.21
CA GLY A 261 -2.66 20.45 4.53
C GLY A 261 -1.77 19.23 4.66
N MET A 262 -2.10 18.36 5.60
CA MET A 262 -1.46 17.06 5.78
C MET A 262 -2.52 15.95 5.85
N ALA A 263 -2.12 14.72 5.60
CA ALA A 263 -2.93 13.55 5.90
C ALA A 263 -2.38 12.85 7.16
N ALA A 264 -3.25 12.22 7.92
CA ALA A 264 -2.89 11.39 9.06
C ALA A 264 -3.56 10.02 8.93
N SER A 265 -2.79 8.95 9.04
CA SER A 265 -3.35 7.59 9.05
C SER A 265 -4.28 7.40 10.26
N ASN A 266 -5.51 6.94 10.04
CA ASN A 266 -6.50 6.72 11.10
C ASN A 266 -6.57 5.25 11.55
N LYS A 267 -5.89 4.37 10.85
CA LYS A 267 -5.70 2.94 11.15
C LYS A 267 -4.39 2.45 10.53
N LEU A 268 -4.05 1.17 10.68
CA LEU A 268 -2.94 0.56 9.93
C LEU A 268 -3.19 0.76 8.42
N THR A 269 -2.32 1.50 7.76
CA THR A 269 -2.55 2.00 6.41
C THR A 269 -1.49 1.48 5.45
N VAL A 270 -1.93 0.73 4.44
CA VAL A 270 -1.07 0.25 3.35
C VAL A 270 -0.86 1.37 2.33
N ILE A 271 0.36 1.51 1.85
CA ILE A 271 0.76 2.50 0.85
C ILE A 271 1.09 1.77 -0.45
N TYR A 272 0.47 2.21 -1.53
CA TYR A 272 0.59 1.63 -2.87
C TYR A 272 1.39 2.55 -3.80
N ASP A 273 1.97 1.98 -4.84
CA ASP A 273 2.70 2.73 -5.87
C ASP A 273 1.77 3.37 -6.90
N THR A 274 0.54 2.86 -7.03
CA THR A 274 -0.45 3.33 -8.01
C THR A 274 -1.81 3.62 -7.39
N PRO A 275 -2.62 4.50 -8.03
CA PRO A 275 -3.92 4.91 -7.51
C PRO A 275 -4.99 3.81 -7.52
N GLU A 276 -4.77 2.70 -8.24
CA GLU A 276 -5.69 1.56 -8.25
C GLU A 276 -5.68 0.77 -6.94
N LEU A 277 -4.73 1.03 -6.03
CA LEU A 277 -4.56 0.41 -4.72
C LEU A 277 -4.51 -1.12 -4.77
N LYS A 278 -3.86 -1.69 -5.80
CA LYS A 278 -3.81 -3.14 -6.04
C LYS A 278 -2.56 -3.80 -5.47
N GLY A 279 -2.69 -5.10 -5.17
CA GLY A 279 -1.59 -5.94 -4.68
C GLY A 279 -1.32 -5.77 -3.18
N THR A 280 -0.15 -6.21 -2.72
CA THR A 280 0.24 -6.22 -1.30
C THR A 280 0.69 -4.85 -0.76
N GLY A 281 0.74 -3.84 -1.62
CA GLY A 281 1.30 -2.53 -1.30
C GLY A 281 2.82 -2.52 -1.18
N ARG A 282 3.40 -1.31 -1.29
CA ARG A 282 4.86 -1.10 -1.15
C ARG A 282 5.30 -1.21 0.31
N THR A 283 4.59 -0.53 1.18
CA THR A 283 4.86 -0.43 2.63
C THR A 283 3.56 -0.14 3.38
N TYR A 284 3.64 -0.01 4.69
CA TYR A 284 2.50 0.33 5.54
C TYR A 284 2.94 1.19 6.73
N VAL A 285 2.00 1.93 7.31
CA VAL A 285 2.24 2.80 8.47
C VAL A 285 1.18 2.61 9.55
N SER A 286 1.58 2.84 10.81
CA SER A 286 0.70 2.78 11.96
C SER A 286 -0.28 3.96 12.02
N THR A 287 -1.35 3.81 12.81
CA THR A 287 -2.29 4.89 13.15
C THR A 287 -1.56 6.10 13.71
N GLY A 288 -1.98 7.31 13.32
CA GLY A 288 -1.41 8.58 13.78
C GLY A 288 -0.13 9.00 13.08
N THR A 289 0.26 8.30 11.99
CA THR A 289 1.41 8.70 11.19
C THR A 289 1.08 9.93 10.36
N GLU A 290 1.95 10.96 10.42
CA GLU A 290 1.92 12.10 9.52
C GLU A 290 2.31 11.69 8.10
N LEU A 291 1.53 12.15 7.12
CA LEU A 291 1.76 11.91 5.70
C LEU A 291 1.71 13.25 4.96
N LYS A 292 2.71 13.54 4.16
CA LYS A 292 2.67 14.72 3.30
C LYS A 292 1.59 14.52 2.24
N TYR A 293 0.63 15.43 2.23
CA TYR A 293 -0.49 15.39 1.32
C TYR A 293 -0.16 16.09 -0.01
N PHE A 294 -0.67 15.55 -1.12
CA PHE A 294 -0.57 16.16 -2.45
C PHE A 294 -1.93 16.36 -3.11
N ASP A 295 -2.76 15.32 -3.11
CA ASP A 295 -4.07 15.33 -3.77
C ASP A 295 -4.98 14.22 -3.21
N ALA A 296 -6.28 14.32 -3.45
CA ALA A 296 -7.25 13.30 -3.10
C ALA A 296 -8.34 13.13 -4.16
N THR A 297 -8.90 11.95 -4.18
CA THR A 297 -10.16 11.61 -4.84
C THR A 297 -11.11 11.01 -3.79
N ASP A 298 -12.29 10.62 -4.20
CA ASP A 298 -13.24 9.89 -3.34
C ASP A 298 -12.75 8.47 -2.96
N SER A 299 -11.75 7.93 -3.63
CA SER A 299 -11.26 6.57 -3.43
C SER A 299 -9.84 6.51 -2.89
N TYR A 300 -8.98 7.45 -3.22
CA TYR A 300 -7.60 7.47 -2.74
C TYR A 300 -7.10 8.86 -2.37
N VAL A 301 -6.07 8.89 -1.55
CA VAL A 301 -5.26 10.08 -1.25
C VAL A 301 -3.83 9.86 -1.75
N LYS A 302 -3.30 10.82 -2.51
CA LYS A 302 -1.91 10.86 -2.93
C LYS A 302 -1.08 11.50 -1.83
N ILE A 303 -0.09 10.75 -1.33
CA ILE A 303 0.75 11.14 -0.19
C ILE A 303 2.24 10.91 -0.49
N GLN A 304 3.11 11.43 0.38
CA GLN A 304 4.51 11.00 0.48
C GLN A 304 4.76 10.42 1.87
N VAL A 305 5.49 9.31 1.88
CA VAL A 305 6.13 8.75 3.06
C VAL A 305 7.58 8.41 2.73
N GLY A 306 8.51 8.77 3.61
CA GLY A 306 9.92 8.77 3.23
C GLY A 306 10.14 9.74 2.06
N ASN A 307 10.99 9.35 1.12
CA ASN A 307 11.33 10.17 -0.05
C ASN A 307 10.54 9.77 -1.33
N LYS A 308 9.45 9.02 -1.20
CA LYS A 308 8.67 8.55 -2.35
C LYS A 308 7.18 8.82 -2.19
N GLU A 309 6.57 9.28 -3.28
CA GLU A 309 5.12 9.40 -3.39
C GLU A 309 4.45 8.03 -3.41
N GLY A 310 3.18 7.99 -3.00
CA GLY A 310 2.35 6.79 -3.01
C GLY A 310 0.88 7.13 -2.81
N TYR A 311 0.06 6.11 -2.78
CA TYR A 311 -1.39 6.22 -2.69
C TYR A 311 -1.91 5.39 -1.53
N VAL A 312 -2.89 5.91 -0.83
CA VAL A 312 -3.60 5.24 0.27
C VAL A 312 -5.11 5.30 0.02
N ALA A 313 -5.86 4.34 0.52
CA ALA A 313 -7.32 4.41 0.46
C ALA A 313 -7.81 5.64 1.23
N ALA A 314 -8.79 6.35 0.67
CA ALA A 314 -9.32 7.58 1.27
C ALA A 314 -9.82 7.35 2.70
N ASP A 315 -10.47 6.21 2.97
CA ASP A 315 -10.98 5.85 4.30
C ASP A 315 -9.90 5.52 5.34
N ASN A 316 -8.63 5.41 4.93
CA ASN A 316 -7.53 5.05 5.82
C ASN A 316 -6.80 6.26 6.39
N VAL A 317 -7.20 7.47 5.98
CA VAL A 317 -6.57 8.71 6.43
C VAL A 317 -7.59 9.79 6.74
N ASN A 318 -7.24 10.65 7.69
CA ASN A 318 -7.91 11.91 7.93
C ASN A 318 -7.17 13.03 7.22
N LEU A 319 -7.86 13.85 6.45
CA LEU A 319 -7.30 15.05 5.85
C LEU A 319 -7.39 16.21 6.85
N ILE A 320 -6.26 16.87 7.08
CA ILE A 320 -6.13 17.98 8.05
C ILE A 320 -5.72 19.22 7.26
N PRO A 321 -6.66 20.16 6.98
CA PRO A 321 -6.36 21.42 6.31
C PRO A 321 -5.31 22.21 7.08
N SER A 322 -4.53 23.04 6.37
CA SER A 322 -3.45 23.85 6.97
C SER A 322 -3.91 24.68 8.16
N ALA A 323 -5.15 25.19 8.15
CA ALA A 323 -5.72 25.97 9.25
C ALA A 323 -5.93 25.17 10.55
N LEU A 324 -6.00 23.84 10.47
CA LEU A 324 -6.19 22.94 11.61
C LEU A 324 -4.90 22.25 12.08
N ILE A 325 -3.78 22.48 11.41
CA ILE A 325 -2.49 21.91 11.80
C ILE A 325 -2.00 22.63 13.06
N THR A 326 -1.98 21.91 14.19
CA THR A 326 -1.50 22.44 15.48
C THR A 326 -0.08 22.03 15.82
N GLY A 327 0.50 21.09 15.06
CA GLY A 327 1.85 20.60 15.24
C GLY A 327 2.33 19.81 14.04
N GLN A 328 3.62 19.53 14.01
CA GLN A 328 4.30 18.72 13.02
C GLN A 328 5.56 18.14 13.64
N SER A 329 5.95 16.92 13.23
CA SER A 329 7.22 16.32 13.61
C SER A 329 8.39 17.20 13.19
N TYR A 330 9.41 17.29 14.06
CA TYR A 330 10.56 18.15 13.78
C TYR A 330 11.87 17.53 14.30
N TYR A 331 12.94 17.96 13.69
CA TYR A 331 14.30 17.68 14.10
C TYR A 331 14.92 18.93 14.73
N LYS A 332 15.81 18.72 15.70
CA LYS A 332 16.56 19.82 16.31
C LYS A 332 17.99 19.40 16.63
N ARG A 333 18.90 20.37 16.63
CA ARG A 333 20.24 20.22 17.16
C ARG A 333 20.24 20.61 18.63
N THR A 334 20.84 19.78 19.49
CA THR A 334 21.07 20.09 20.91
C THR A 334 22.40 19.50 21.33
N GLY A 335 23.34 20.36 21.77
CA GLY A 335 24.68 19.92 22.16
C GLY A 335 25.48 19.27 21.03
N GLY A 336 25.24 19.68 19.78
CA GLY A 336 25.88 19.08 18.60
C GLY A 336 25.22 17.78 18.12
N GLU A 337 24.18 17.28 18.79
CA GLU A 337 23.49 16.05 18.47
C GLU A 337 22.13 16.30 17.81
N LEU A 338 21.71 15.37 16.96
CA LEU A 338 20.44 15.40 16.24
C LEU A 338 19.37 14.67 17.04
N PHE A 339 18.29 15.35 17.33
CA PHE A 339 17.11 14.81 17.95
C PHE A 339 15.91 14.89 17.02
N HIS A 340 15.03 13.90 17.08
CA HIS A 340 13.73 13.86 16.40
C HIS A 340 12.61 13.82 17.42
N THR A 341 11.63 14.70 17.27
CA THR A 341 10.41 14.75 18.07
C THR A 341 9.23 14.49 17.15
N VAL A 342 8.54 13.37 17.34
CA VAL A 342 7.44 12.94 16.48
C VAL A 342 6.12 13.49 17.00
N TYR A 343 5.32 14.05 16.11
CA TYR A 343 3.96 14.52 16.36
C TYR A 343 2.93 13.49 15.92
N ASN A 344 1.92 13.26 16.73
CA ASN A 344 0.75 12.47 16.33
C ASN A 344 -0.42 13.42 16.06
N PRO A 345 -0.84 13.59 14.80
CA PRO A 345 -1.89 14.54 14.42
C PRO A 345 -3.28 14.19 14.95
N ILE A 346 -3.53 12.91 15.30
CA ILE A 346 -4.83 12.45 15.83
C ILE A 346 -4.95 12.83 17.31
N THR A 347 -3.93 12.47 18.12
CA THR A 347 -3.92 12.78 19.55
C THR A 347 -3.43 14.19 19.87
N LYS A 348 -2.85 14.87 18.87
CA LYS A 348 -2.23 16.21 19.00
C LYS A 348 -1.12 16.26 20.06
N THR A 349 -0.34 15.18 20.16
CA THR A 349 0.72 15.04 21.15
C THR A 349 2.08 14.81 20.50
N TYR A 350 3.13 15.22 21.20
CA TYR A 350 4.51 14.95 20.81
C TYR A 350 5.10 13.80 21.62
N THR A 351 5.94 12.99 20.98
CA THR A 351 6.80 12.03 21.71
C THR A 351 7.90 12.75 22.47
N ALA A 352 8.58 12.03 23.37
CA ALA A 352 9.88 12.47 23.87
C ALA A 352 10.90 12.54 22.72
N ASP A 353 11.91 13.41 22.89
CA ASP A 353 13.01 13.55 21.95
C ASP A 353 13.77 12.24 21.77
N THR A 354 13.95 11.80 20.55
CA THR A 354 14.75 10.62 20.20
C THR A 354 16.10 11.08 19.67
N LEU A 355 17.18 10.70 20.34
CA LEU A 355 18.54 10.94 19.87
C LEU A 355 18.84 10.02 18.69
N LEU A 356 19.30 10.59 17.55
CA LEU A 356 19.56 9.87 16.31
C LEU A 356 21.04 9.75 15.95
N GLY A 357 21.83 10.77 16.26
CA GLY A 357 23.22 10.84 15.84
C GLY A 357 23.81 12.24 15.97
N LYS A 358 24.87 12.53 15.24
CA LYS A 358 25.42 13.88 15.12
C LYS A 358 24.52 14.77 14.26
N ALA A 359 24.34 16.01 14.68
CA ALA A 359 23.58 16.99 13.91
C ALA A 359 24.39 17.52 12.72
N PRO A 360 23.75 17.75 11.55
CA PRO A 360 24.39 18.40 10.42
C PRO A 360 24.86 19.83 10.76
N SER A 361 25.95 20.26 10.14
CA SER A 361 26.56 21.58 10.39
C SER A 361 25.65 22.76 9.99
N PHE A 362 24.72 22.54 9.05
CA PHE A 362 23.76 23.59 8.65
C PHE A 362 22.64 23.84 9.68
N MET A 363 22.51 22.97 10.69
CA MET A 363 21.52 23.15 11.77
C MET A 363 22.09 24.04 12.87
N SER A 364 21.35 25.08 13.25
CA SER A 364 21.64 25.93 14.42
C SER A 364 21.09 25.29 15.69
N GLU A 365 21.75 25.55 16.81
CA GLU A 365 21.40 25.05 18.14
C GLU A 365 19.98 25.48 18.54
N GLY A 366 19.16 24.52 18.98
CA GLY A 366 17.79 24.72 19.45
C GLY A 366 16.75 25.05 18.40
N GLN A 367 17.11 25.27 17.13
CA GLN A 367 16.17 25.56 16.05
C GLN A 367 15.47 24.29 15.58
N LYS A 368 14.18 24.43 15.21
CA LYS A 368 13.39 23.33 14.61
C LYS A 368 13.57 23.30 13.11
N TYR A 369 13.76 22.09 12.60
CA TYR A 369 13.84 21.79 11.18
C TYR A 369 12.83 20.69 10.85
N TYR A 370 12.27 20.70 9.65
CA TYR A 370 11.22 19.78 9.23
C TYR A 370 11.73 18.91 8.09
N SER A 371 11.34 17.65 8.09
CA SER A 371 11.70 16.71 7.03
C SER A 371 10.62 15.65 6.89
N TRP A 372 10.20 15.37 5.65
CA TRP A 372 9.25 14.30 5.34
C TRP A 372 9.94 12.96 5.04
N ASP A 373 11.23 13.00 4.80
CA ASP A 373 12.03 11.81 4.42
C ASP A 373 13.15 11.47 5.42
N GLY A 374 13.38 12.33 6.42
CA GLY A 374 14.48 12.19 7.35
C GLY A 374 15.87 12.52 6.75
N ILE A 375 15.90 13.06 5.52
CA ILE A 375 17.13 13.32 4.75
C ILE A 375 17.20 14.76 4.30
N THR A 376 16.13 15.27 3.70
CA THR A 376 16.04 16.66 3.20
C THR A 376 15.37 17.54 4.26
N PHE A 377 16.10 18.51 4.77
CA PHE A 377 15.64 19.38 5.86
C PHE A 377 15.23 20.75 5.36
N THR A 378 14.13 21.25 5.92
CA THR A 378 13.60 22.59 5.65
C THR A 378 13.52 23.40 6.94
N SER A 379 13.62 24.73 6.80
CA SER A 379 13.32 25.68 7.88
C SER A 379 11.81 25.77 8.13
N ALA A 380 11.41 26.52 9.17
CA ALA A 380 10.01 26.81 9.45
C ALA A 380 9.28 27.57 8.31
N SER A 381 10.04 28.29 7.45
CA SER A 381 9.49 28.93 6.25
C SER A 381 9.32 28.00 5.06
N GLY A 382 9.68 26.71 5.20
CA GLY A 382 9.64 25.71 4.11
C GLY A 382 10.84 25.75 3.16
N GLN A 383 11.82 26.61 3.40
CA GLN A 383 13.04 26.69 2.59
C GLN A 383 13.96 25.50 2.91
N THR A 384 14.41 24.78 1.88
CA THR A 384 15.42 23.70 2.03
C THR A 384 16.74 24.30 2.53
N VAL A 385 17.26 23.74 3.63
CA VAL A 385 18.51 24.15 4.27
C VAL A 385 19.67 23.18 4.01
N GLY A 386 19.38 21.94 3.72
CA GLY A 386 20.39 20.94 3.38
C GLY A 386 19.86 19.50 3.40
N GLU A 387 20.77 18.59 3.00
CA GLU A 387 20.55 17.14 3.08
C GLU A 387 21.57 16.52 4.04
N SER A 388 21.12 15.56 4.83
CA SER A 388 21.98 14.79 5.72
C SER A 388 21.38 13.42 6.04
N TYR A 389 22.24 12.43 6.27
CA TYR A 389 21.83 11.09 6.60
C TYR A 389 22.27 10.71 8.01
N VAL A 390 21.41 10.02 8.76
CA VAL A 390 21.74 9.42 10.05
C VAL A 390 22.59 8.18 9.80
N TYR A 391 23.89 8.22 10.14
CA TYR A 391 24.87 7.20 9.76
C TYR A 391 24.40 5.76 10.03
N PHE A 392 24.07 5.43 11.28
CA PHE A 392 23.68 4.05 11.65
C PHE A 392 22.35 3.60 11.05
N ASN A 393 21.47 4.51 10.64
CA ASN A 393 20.23 4.16 9.96
C ASN A 393 20.46 3.68 8.52
N PHE A 394 21.54 4.16 7.91
CA PHE A 394 21.90 3.86 6.53
C PHE A 394 23.18 3.02 6.39
N LEU A 395 23.78 2.59 7.51
CA LEU A 395 24.92 1.68 7.52
C LEU A 395 24.46 0.25 7.16
N PRO A 396 25.09 -0.42 6.18
CA PRO A 396 24.82 -1.82 5.90
C PRO A 396 25.03 -2.72 7.11
N LEU A 397 24.01 -3.51 7.44
CA LEU A 397 23.94 -4.33 8.66
C LEU A 397 24.88 -5.54 8.65
N HIS A 398 25.52 -5.84 7.53
CA HIS A 398 26.58 -6.87 7.42
C HIS A 398 27.96 -6.35 7.81
N THR A 399 28.09 -5.09 8.24
CA THR A 399 29.33 -4.57 8.84
C THR A 399 29.59 -5.23 10.18
N LYS A 400 30.84 -5.23 10.61
CA LYS A 400 31.22 -5.71 11.94
C LYS A 400 31.49 -4.53 12.86
N THR A 401 30.98 -4.59 14.08
CA THR A 401 31.35 -3.62 15.09
C THR A 401 32.76 -3.86 15.61
N THR A 402 33.48 -2.78 15.94
CA THR A 402 34.83 -2.84 16.53
C THR A 402 34.78 -3.19 18.03
N TYR A 403 33.61 -3.17 18.66
CA TYR A 403 33.43 -3.42 20.09
C TYR A 403 33.44 -4.91 20.43
N THR A 404 33.98 -5.23 21.61
CA THR A 404 34.01 -6.58 22.16
C THR A 404 32.69 -6.96 22.85
N ALA A 405 32.55 -8.21 23.25
CA ALA A 405 31.42 -8.68 24.04
C ALA A 405 31.32 -7.96 25.40
N GLU A 406 32.47 -7.73 26.02
CA GLU A 406 32.60 -7.02 27.31
C GLU A 406 32.21 -5.54 27.16
N ASP A 407 32.58 -4.89 26.05
CA ASP A 407 32.14 -3.51 25.75
C ASP A 407 30.62 -3.45 25.64
N ILE A 408 30.00 -4.39 24.93
CA ILE A 408 28.54 -4.46 24.78
C ILE A 408 27.86 -4.66 26.16
N ASP A 409 28.37 -5.59 26.95
CA ASP A 409 27.83 -5.84 28.30
C ASP A 409 28.01 -4.64 29.24
N ARG A 410 29.12 -3.92 29.11
CA ARG A 410 29.38 -2.67 29.86
C ARG A 410 28.35 -1.60 29.49
N PHE A 411 28.04 -1.41 28.19
CA PHE A 411 26.99 -0.49 27.76
C PHE A 411 25.62 -0.90 28.33
N LEU A 412 25.25 -2.18 28.22
CA LEU A 412 23.98 -2.71 28.72
C LEU A 412 23.80 -2.54 30.23
N ASN A 413 24.89 -2.58 30.99
CA ASN A 413 24.87 -2.39 32.43
C ASN A 413 24.86 -0.90 32.83
N GLU A 414 25.79 -0.10 32.28
CA GLU A 414 26.02 1.28 32.74
C GLU A 414 25.03 2.29 32.14
N GLN A 415 24.49 2.01 30.95
CA GLN A 415 23.51 2.88 30.27
C GLN A 415 22.06 2.40 30.39
N TYR A 416 21.83 1.43 31.28
CA TYR A 416 20.49 0.93 31.59
C TYR A 416 19.65 2.03 32.26
N PRO A 417 18.46 2.39 31.72
CA PRO A 417 17.69 3.52 32.23
C PRO A 417 17.12 3.26 33.66
N ASP A 418 17.18 4.27 34.52
CA ASP A 418 16.65 4.21 35.90
C ASP A 418 15.15 3.89 35.93
N SER A 419 14.40 4.27 34.91
CA SER A 419 12.96 3.97 34.81
C SER A 419 12.62 2.48 34.89
N TYR A 420 13.55 1.60 34.50
CA TYR A 420 13.35 0.15 34.60
C TYR A 420 13.88 -0.49 35.89
N LYS A 421 14.78 0.20 36.62
CA LYS A 421 15.50 -0.36 37.77
C LYS A 421 14.60 -0.73 38.94
N ALA A 422 13.42 -0.12 39.07
CA ALA A 422 12.46 -0.45 40.12
C ALA A 422 11.99 -1.93 40.05
N LYS A 423 11.83 -2.47 38.86
CA LYS A 423 11.40 -3.85 38.62
C LYS A 423 12.58 -4.79 38.30
N PHE A 424 13.56 -4.30 37.61
CA PHE A 424 14.77 -5.03 37.23
C PHE A 424 15.99 -4.16 37.55
N PRO A 425 16.63 -4.38 38.72
CA PRO A 425 17.78 -3.55 39.17
C PRO A 425 18.97 -3.55 38.22
N VAL A 426 19.12 -4.63 37.44
CA VAL A 426 20.12 -4.78 36.36
C VAL A 426 19.39 -5.14 35.09
N SER A 427 19.88 -4.66 33.95
CA SER A 427 19.28 -5.03 32.64
C SER A 427 19.32 -6.54 32.45
N PRO A 428 18.19 -7.20 32.14
CA PRO A 428 18.17 -8.61 31.79
C PRO A 428 19.05 -8.97 30.56
N LEU A 429 19.48 -7.99 29.77
CA LEU A 429 20.36 -8.20 28.63
C LEU A 429 21.86 -8.26 29.00
N VAL A 430 22.25 -7.89 30.21
CA VAL A 430 23.66 -8.03 30.68
C VAL A 430 24.08 -9.50 30.64
N GLY A 431 25.27 -9.76 30.07
CA GLY A 431 25.78 -11.11 29.82
C GLY A 431 25.40 -11.66 28.43
N THR A 432 24.68 -10.90 27.60
CA THR A 432 24.40 -11.32 26.21
C THR A 432 25.39 -10.81 25.18
N GLY A 433 26.38 -10.01 25.57
CA GLY A 433 27.39 -9.43 24.67
C GLY A 433 28.08 -10.47 23.81
N GLN A 434 28.49 -11.61 24.40
CA GLN A 434 29.10 -12.71 23.66
C GLN A 434 28.12 -13.34 22.65
N ALA A 435 26.83 -13.45 22.97
CA ALA A 435 25.83 -13.98 22.04
C ALA A 435 25.69 -13.07 20.80
N PHE A 436 25.67 -11.74 20.97
CA PHE A 436 25.64 -10.81 19.84
C PHE A 436 26.89 -10.95 18.95
N LYS A 437 28.08 -11.04 19.54
CA LYS A 437 29.35 -11.22 18.81
C LYS A 437 29.43 -12.57 18.08
N ASP A 438 28.95 -13.65 18.69
CA ASP A 438 28.89 -14.96 18.04
C ASP A 438 27.96 -14.93 16.80
N MET A 439 26.82 -14.23 16.90
CA MET A 439 25.89 -14.10 15.79
C MET A 439 26.41 -13.16 14.68
N GLU A 440 27.16 -12.12 15.04
CA GLU A 440 27.91 -11.31 14.06
C GLU A 440 28.91 -12.17 13.29
N ALA A 441 29.66 -13.01 13.98
CA ALA A 441 30.63 -13.91 13.35
C ALA A 441 29.96 -14.98 12.46
N LYS A 442 28.81 -15.53 12.91
CA LYS A 442 28.13 -16.64 12.24
C LYS A 442 27.26 -16.22 11.07
N TYR A 443 26.53 -15.12 11.22
CA TYR A 443 25.49 -14.68 10.27
C TYR A 443 25.85 -13.38 9.55
N GLU A 444 27.01 -12.79 9.84
CA GLU A 444 27.42 -11.49 9.31
C GLU A 444 26.34 -10.40 9.52
N VAL A 445 25.83 -10.30 10.73
CA VAL A 445 24.88 -9.25 11.17
C VAL A 445 25.52 -8.46 12.29
N ASN A 446 25.68 -7.17 12.13
CA ASN A 446 26.33 -6.26 13.08
C ASN A 446 25.84 -6.46 14.52
N ALA A 447 26.75 -6.76 15.46
CA ALA A 447 26.40 -7.06 16.85
C ALA A 447 25.82 -5.84 17.57
N LEU A 448 26.28 -4.63 17.25
CA LEU A 448 25.73 -3.39 17.80
C LEU A 448 24.29 -3.17 17.36
N TYR A 449 23.97 -3.49 16.09
CA TYR A 449 22.59 -3.50 15.58
C TYR A 449 21.73 -4.55 16.30
N LEU A 450 22.21 -5.79 16.42
CA LEU A 450 21.43 -6.84 17.12
C LEU A 450 21.10 -6.43 18.55
N MET A 451 22.05 -5.86 19.29
CA MET A 451 21.83 -5.32 20.63
C MET A 451 20.81 -4.17 20.61
N ALA A 452 20.99 -3.19 19.74
CA ALA A 452 20.11 -2.02 19.66
C ALA A 452 18.67 -2.40 19.30
N HIS A 453 18.50 -3.37 18.40
CA HIS A 453 17.21 -3.92 18.02
C HIS A 453 16.56 -4.68 19.21
N ALA A 454 17.32 -5.52 19.92
CA ALA A 454 16.84 -6.19 21.13
C ALA A 454 16.41 -5.20 22.23
N ILE A 455 17.18 -4.12 22.44
CA ILE A 455 16.82 -3.05 23.37
C ILE A 455 15.47 -2.42 22.99
N HIS A 456 15.30 -2.10 21.71
CA HIS A 456 14.11 -1.43 21.20
C HIS A 456 12.85 -2.31 21.37
N GLU A 457 12.89 -3.55 20.88
CA GLU A 457 11.72 -4.44 20.82
C GLU A 457 11.34 -5.02 22.19
N SER A 458 12.33 -5.21 23.08
CA SER A 458 12.10 -5.85 24.38
C SER A 458 12.07 -4.89 25.57
N ALA A 459 12.15 -3.56 25.32
CA ALA A 459 12.31 -2.57 26.40
C ALA A 459 13.47 -2.95 27.34
N TRP A 460 14.69 -3.09 26.79
CA TRP A 460 15.88 -3.53 27.52
C TRP A 460 15.79 -4.94 28.11
N GLY A 461 15.01 -5.82 27.49
CA GLY A 461 14.77 -7.18 27.96
C GLY A 461 13.70 -7.29 29.05
N THR A 462 13.01 -6.20 29.41
CA THR A 462 12.09 -6.16 30.57
C THR A 462 10.63 -6.47 30.22
N SER A 463 10.26 -6.51 28.93
CA SER A 463 8.90 -6.81 28.49
C SER A 463 8.47 -8.24 28.91
N SER A 464 7.17 -8.49 29.10
CA SER A 464 6.64 -9.81 29.43
C SER A 464 7.01 -10.86 28.38
N ILE A 465 6.93 -10.52 27.10
CA ILE A 465 7.34 -11.42 26.00
C ILE A 465 8.82 -11.80 26.14
N ALA A 466 9.70 -10.84 26.45
CA ALA A 466 11.11 -11.12 26.65
C ALA A 466 11.36 -12.00 27.86
N GLN A 467 10.69 -11.74 29.00
CA GLN A 467 10.91 -12.46 30.23
C GLN A 467 10.34 -13.89 30.21
N ASP A 468 9.11 -14.03 29.73
CA ASP A 468 8.40 -15.32 29.80
C ASP A 468 8.76 -16.22 28.61
N LYS A 469 8.91 -15.64 27.42
CA LYS A 469 9.15 -16.37 26.17
C LYS A 469 10.58 -16.30 25.66
N LYS A 470 11.47 -15.56 26.33
CA LYS A 470 12.85 -15.29 25.92
C LYS A 470 12.95 -14.70 24.50
N ASN A 471 11.91 -13.99 24.05
CA ASN A 471 11.78 -13.41 22.74
C ASN A 471 12.11 -11.92 22.76
N LEU A 472 13.33 -11.57 22.36
CA LEU A 472 13.86 -10.20 22.42
C LEU A 472 13.44 -9.33 21.23
N TYR A 473 12.92 -9.92 20.15
CA TYR A 473 12.67 -9.23 18.87
C TYR A 473 11.21 -9.25 18.45
N GLY A 474 10.29 -9.65 19.33
CA GLY A 474 8.87 -9.74 18.98
C GLY A 474 8.58 -10.73 17.85
N MET A 475 9.44 -11.74 17.64
CA MET A 475 9.27 -12.70 16.55
C MET A 475 7.92 -13.42 16.66
N LYS A 476 7.12 -13.36 15.58
CA LYS A 476 5.75 -13.89 15.49
C LYS A 476 4.74 -13.24 16.47
N ALA A 477 5.07 -12.11 17.06
CA ALA A 477 4.12 -11.32 17.85
C ALA A 477 3.23 -10.51 16.90
N TYR A 478 1.97 -10.93 16.70
CA TYR A 478 1.02 -10.23 15.83
C TYR A 478 0.18 -9.25 16.65
N ASP A 479 -0.09 -8.06 16.13
CA ASP A 479 -0.75 -6.94 16.83
C ASP A 479 -2.07 -7.32 17.51
N SER A 480 -2.83 -8.29 16.96
CA SER A 480 -4.10 -8.74 17.52
C SER A 480 -3.97 -9.69 18.73
N SER A 481 -2.79 -10.32 18.91
CA SER A 481 -2.52 -11.35 19.94
C SER A 481 -1.03 -11.46 20.24
N ALA A 482 -0.36 -10.31 20.42
CA ALA A 482 1.10 -10.23 20.46
C ALA A 482 1.73 -11.19 21.48
N TYR A 483 1.17 -11.29 22.69
CA TYR A 483 1.71 -12.19 23.70
C TYR A 483 1.49 -13.67 23.35
N GLU A 484 0.27 -14.07 22.98
CA GLU A 484 -0.07 -15.46 22.67
C GLU A 484 0.69 -15.98 21.45
N SER A 485 0.77 -15.17 20.39
CA SER A 485 1.38 -15.54 19.10
C SER A 485 2.90 -15.52 19.10
N ALA A 486 3.53 -14.75 20.02
CA ALA A 486 4.97 -14.60 20.08
C ALA A 486 5.69 -15.95 20.22
N ALA A 487 6.74 -16.15 19.42
CA ALA A 487 7.59 -17.34 19.51
C ALA A 487 8.26 -17.44 20.89
N THR A 488 8.42 -18.66 21.38
CA THR A 488 9.13 -18.95 22.64
C THR A 488 10.49 -19.57 22.33
N TYR A 489 11.52 -19.11 23.03
CA TYR A 489 12.89 -19.60 22.89
C TYR A 489 13.39 -20.15 24.24
N PRO A 490 14.35 -21.12 24.24
CA PRO A 490 14.95 -21.63 25.47
C PRO A 490 15.72 -20.55 26.23
N THR A 491 16.47 -19.71 25.52
CA THR A 491 17.31 -18.65 26.08
C THR A 491 17.26 -17.38 25.21
N PHE A 492 17.76 -16.26 25.74
CA PHE A 492 17.98 -15.05 24.94
C PHE A 492 18.92 -15.28 23.77
N ARG A 493 19.96 -16.13 23.94
CA ARG A 493 20.89 -16.51 22.86
C ARG A 493 20.15 -17.12 21.68
N ASP A 494 19.20 -18.03 21.93
CA ASP A 494 18.42 -18.68 20.84
C ASP A 494 17.54 -17.65 20.10
N SER A 495 16.98 -16.69 20.82
CA SER A 495 16.24 -15.58 20.23
C SER A 495 17.13 -14.68 19.37
N ILE A 496 18.35 -14.35 19.84
CA ILE A 496 19.33 -13.56 19.11
C ILE A 496 19.74 -14.30 17.82
N GLU A 497 19.99 -15.61 17.92
CA GLU A 497 20.31 -16.44 16.76
C GLU A 497 19.20 -16.49 15.73
N ALA A 498 17.96 -16.69 16.18
CA ALA A 498 16.79 -16.70 15.30
C ALA A 498 16.61 -15.37 14.57
N ALA A 499 16.78 -14.25 15.26
CA ALA A 499 16.71 -12.92 14.67
C ALA A 499 17.84 -12.67 13.68
N ALA A 500 19.09 -12.97 14.04
CA ALA A 500 20.23 -12.82 13.15
C ALA A 500 20.04 -13.61 11.86
N LYS A 501 19.66 -14.90 11.96
CA LYS A 501 19.34 -15.75 10.81
C LYS A 501 18.23 -15.16 9.94
N TYR A 502 17.14 -14.71 10.56
CA TYR A 502 16.00 -14.13 9.84
C TYR A 502 16.37 -12.84 9.09
N VAL A 503 17.12 -11.96 9.75
CA VAL A 503 17.61 -10.71 9.13
C VAL A 503 18.51 -10.99 7.95
N THR A 504 19.49 -11.89 8.09
CA THR A 504 20.39 -12.26 6.99
C THR A 504 19.63 -12.83 5.79
N THR A 505 18.75 -13.82 6.03
CA THR A 505 18.10 -14.54 4.93
C THR A 505 16.99 -13.75 4.25
N SER A 506 16.27 -12.90 4.99
CA SER A 506 15.06 -12.25 4.49
C SER A 506 15.27 -10.79 4.08
N TYR A 507 16.19 -10.06 4.75
CA TYR A 507 16.37 -8.63 4.55
C TYR A 507 17.73 -8.20 4.02
N GLN A 508 18.81 -8.92 4.35
CA GLN A 508 20.15 -8.54 3.87
C GLN A 508 20.51 -9.18 2.54
N ALA A 509 20.12 -10.44 2.33
CA ALA A 509 20.47 -11.16 1.10
C ALA A 509 19.72 -10.56 -0.11
N PRO A 510 20.39 -10.28 -1.25
CA PRO A 510 19.74 -9.72 -2.45
C PRO A 510 18.58 -10.58 -3.00
N LYS A 511 18.54 -11.88 -2.68
CA LYS A 511 17.44 -12.81 -3.00
C LYS A 511 16.44 -12.99 -1.86
N GLY A 512 16.60 -12.29 -0.75
CA GLY A 512 15.70 -12.36 0.40
C GLY A 512 14.31 -11.81 0.05
N ALA A 513 13.28 -12.41 0.64
CA ALA A 513 11.88 -12.08 0.33
C ALA A 513 11.52 -10.59 0.60
N TYR A 514 12.24 -9.96 1.52
CA TYR A 514 12.01 -8.57 1.95
C TYR A 514 13.21 -7.65 1.70
N TYR A 515 14.12 -8.06 0.80
CA TYR A 515 15.30 -7.26 0.49
C TYR A 515 14.93 -5.95 -0.22
N ASN A 516 15.30 -4.85 0.38
CA ASN A 516 15.19 -3.48 -0.13
C ASN A 516 16.44 -2.66 0.23
N GLY A 517 17.61 -3.34 0.30
CA GLY A 517 18.87 -2.84 0.85
C GLY A 517 19.14 -3.36 2.26
N ALA A 518 20.37 -3.76 2.53
CA ALA A 518 20.77 -4.41 3.78
C ALA A 518 21.00 -3.40 4.93
N ILE A 519 20.05 -2.49 5.17
CA ILE A 519 20.10 -1.40 6.16
C ILE A 519 18.83 -1.35 7.01
N LEU A 520 18.82 -0.59 8.10
CA LEU A 520 17.59 -0.24 8.84
C LEU A 520 16.62 0.53 7.96
N GLY A 521 17.04 1.68 7.46
CA GLY A 521 16.33 2.47 6.46
C GLY A 521 15.05 3.14 6.94
N ASN A 522 14.15 3.41 5.99
CA ASN A 522 12.89 4.09 6.18
C ASN A 522 11.75 3.41 5.37
N LYS A 523 10.62 4.06 5.16
CA LYS A 523 9.49 3.50 4.39
C LYS A 523 9.73 3.37 2.88
N ASN A 524 10.92 3.72 2.40
CA ASN A 524 11.28 3.61 0.99
C ASN A 524 12.42 2.60 0.72
N VAL A 525 13.38 2.49 1.63
CA VAL A 525 14.54 1.59 1.52
C VAL A 525 14.83 0.90 2.84
N GLY A 526 15.47 -0.25 2.79
CA GLY A 526 15.89 -1.02 3.96
C GLY A 526 14.80 -1.87 4.60
N MET A 527 15.11 -2.37 5.79
CA MET A 527 14.23 -3.26 6.55
C MET A 527 12.90 -2.61 6.89
N ASN A 528 12.90 -1.33 7.33
CA ASN A 528 11.70 -0.64 7.77
C ASN A 528 10.62 -0.51 6.68
N MET A 529 10.95 -0.75 5.44
CA MET A 529 9.97 -0.81 4.36
C MET A 529 8.93 -1.93 4.60
N LYS A 530 9.33 -3.05 5.22
CA LYS A 530 8.49 -4.24 5.41
C LYS A 530 8.49 -4.78 6.85
N TYR A 531 9.36 -4.30 7.75
CA TYR A 531 9.52 -4.86 9.09
C TYR A 531 8.50 -4.32 10.09
N ALA A 532 8.40 -3.01 10.22
CA ALA A 532 7.54 -2.36 11.21
C ALA A 532 6.53 -1.40 10.57
N SER A 533 5.42 -1.11 11.27
CA SER A 533 4.46 -0.08 10.87
C SER A 533 4.90 1.34 11.27
N ASP A 534 5.75 1.48 12.31
CA ASP A 534 6.34 2.77 12.70
C ASP A 534 7.30 3.27 11.61
N PRO A 535 7.05 4.43 10.97
CA PRO A 535 7.94 4.96 9.94
C PRO A 535 9.33 5.33 10.47
N TYR A 536 9.48 5.52 11.77
CA TYR A 536 10.70 5.93 12.46
C TYR A 536 11.42 4.79 13.19
N TRP A 537 10.96 3.55 13.01
CA TRP A 537 11.54 2.37 13.65
C TRP A 537 13.05 2.25 13.41
N GLY A 538 13.50 2.45 12.15
CA GLY A 538 14.92 2.39 11.81
C GLY A 538 15.74 3.48 12.52
N GLU A 539 15.22 4.70 12.58
CA GLU A 539 15.87 5.83 13.28
C GLU A 539 16.02 5.57 14.78
N ARG A 540 15.00 4.97 15.42
CA ARG A 540 15.04 4.63 16.85
C ARG A 540 16.13 3.63 17.19
N ILE A 541 16.26 2.58 16.38
CA ILE A 541 17.33 1.58 16.53
C ILE A 541 18.69 2.20 16.24
N ALA A 542 18.83 2.99 15.18
CA ALA A 542 20.05 3.74 14.87
C ALA A 542 20.46 4.66 16.03
N GLY A 543 19.51 5.30 16.72
CA GLY A 543 19.75 6.09 17.91
C GLY A 543 20.29 5.27 19.10
N HIS A 544 19.84 4.02 19.26
CA HIS A 544 20.44 3.11 20.25
C HIS A 544 21.87 2.71 19.86
N MET A 545 22.14 2.44 18.57
CA MET A 545 23.50 2.17 18.09
C MET A 545 24.41 3.37 18.33
N TYR A 546 23.97 4.58 17.98
CA TYR A 546 24.74 5.81 18.21
C TYR A 546 25.05 6.05 19.68
N ARG A 547 24.09 5.87 20.59
CA ARG A 547 24.33 5.99 22.04
C ARG A 547 25.38 5.01 22.54
N ALA A 548 25.31 3.77 22.07
CA ALA A 548 26.28 2.75 22.44
C ALA A 548 27.67 3.08 21.89
N ASP A 549 27.78 3.42 20.62
CA ASP A 549 29.05 3.81 19.99
C ASP A 549 29.68 5.00 20.70
N ARG A 550 28.90 6.06 20.96
CA ARG A 550 29.38 7.25 21.68
C ARG A 550 29.89 6.92 23.07
N PHE A 551 29.14 6.10 23.83
CA PHE A 551 29.54 5.68 25.19
C PHE A 551 30.83 4.85 25.18
N LEU A 552 30.99 4.01 24.16
CA LEU A 552 32.11 3.09 24.01
C LEU A 552 33.36 3.71 23.33
N GLY A 553 33.29 5.00 22.95
CA GLY A 553 34.44 5.75 22.42
C GLY A 553 34.37 6.17 20.95
N GLY A 554 33.21 6.00 20.28
CA GLY A 554 32.93 6.54 18.96
C GLY A 554 33.75 5.93 17.81
N LYS A 555 34.05 4.63 17.87
CA LYS A 555 34.95 3.96 16.92
C LYS A 555 34.24 3.53 15.63
N ASP A 556 32.94 3.26 15.68
CA ASP A 556 32.16 2.75 14.54
C ASP A 556 31.50 3.88 13.75
N LEU A 557 31.23 5.03 14.36
CA LEU A 557 30.67 6.18 13.67
C LEU A 557 31.60 6.67 12.56
N ASN A 558 31.08 6.78 11.35
CA ASN A 558 31.84 7.24 10.17
C ASN A 558 33.05 6.33 9.80
N ALA A 559 33.10 5.10 10.32
CA ALA A 559 34.15 4.13 9.99
C ALA A 559 34.12 3.71 8.49
N HIS A 560 32.97 3.86 7.84
CA HIS A 560 32.77 3.52 6.44
C HIS A 560 32.29 4.72 5.62
N LYS A 561 32.75 4.78 4.36
CA LYS A 561 32.23 5.74 3.37
C LYS A 561 30.99 5.17 2.72
N LEU A 562 29.88 5.93 2.74
CA LEU A 562 28.59 5.52 2.20
C LEU A 562 28.27 6.30 0.93
N ALA A 563 27.68 5.59 -0.02
CA ALA A 563 27.04 6.14 -1.20
C ALA A 563 25.74 5.39 -1.46
N ASN A 564 24.83 5.95 -2.25
CA ASN A 564 23.60 5.30 -2.64
C ASN A 564 23.43 5.30 -4.17
N ASN A 565 22.59 4.39 -4.67
CA ASN A 565 22.18 4.43 -6.07
C ASN A 565 21.22 5.61 -6.30
N ASN A 566 21.52 6.41 -7.32
CA ASN A 566 20.72 7.58 -7.70
C ASN A 566 19.69 7.28 -8.79
N ILE A 567 19.60 6.05 -9.24
CA ILE A 567 18.67 5.54 -10.24
C ILE A 567 17.99 4.27 -9.71
N GLU A 568 16.86 3.90 -10.29
CA GLU A 568 16.31 2.55 -10.15
C GLU A 568 17.14 1.57 -10.99
N SER A 569 17.15 0.31 -10.58
CA SER A 569 17.77 -0.78 -11.37
C SER A 569 19.29 -0.63 -11.60
N LEU A 570 20.04 -0.32 -10.54
CA LEU A 570 21.51 -0.26 -10.61
C LEU A 570 22.15 -1.65 -10.47
N ASN A 571 22.92 -2.06 -11.45
CA ASN A 571 23.60 -3.35 -11.52
C ASN A 571 24.86 -3.39 -10.65
N ILE A 572 25.00 -4.41 -9.79
CA ILE A 572 26.21 -4.78 -9.08
C ILE A 572 26.89 -5.92 -9.84
N ARG A 573 28.18 -5.77 -10.17
CA ARG A 573 28.95 -6.68 -11.01
C ARG A 573 30.16 -7.26 -10.29
N THR A 574 30.75 -8.30 -10.89
CA THR A 574 31.94 -9.00 -10.35
C THR A 574 33.24 -8.27 -10.64
N GLY A 575 33.25 -7.22 -11.47
CA GLY A 575 34.45 -6.48 -11.87
C GLY A 575 34.08 -5.10 -12.47
N TYR A 576 35.08 -4.27 -12.67
CA TYR A 576 34.96 -3.00 -13.38
C TYR A 576 34.59 -3.22 -14.85
N GLY A 577 33.66 -2.40 -15.37
CA GLY A 577 33.18 -2.48 -16.74
C GLY A 577 31.88 -3.27 -16.91
N THR A 578 31.09 -2.87 -17.90
CA THR A 578 29.74 -3.41 -18.15
C THR A 578 29.75 -4.84 -18.69
N SER A 579 30.88 -5.33 -19.21
CA SER A 579 31.06 -6.71 -19.69
C SER A 579 31.19 -7.74 -18.58
N ASN A 580 31.49 -7.32 -17.34
CA ASN A 580 31.62 -8.25 -16.22
C ASN A 580 30.25 -8.82 -15.80
N PRO A 581 30.20 -10.08 -15.32
CA PRO A 581 28.96 -10.73 -14.90
C PRO A 581 28.18 -9.92 -13.87
N LEU A 582 26.85 -9.94 -14.00
CA LEU A 582 25.91 -9.39 -13.03
C LEU A 582 25.89 -10.28 -11.79
N MET A 583 26.01 -9.69 -10.60
CA MET A 583 25.79 -10.36 -9.32
C MET A 583 24.33 -10.23 -8.90
N TYR A 584 23.85 -9.01 -8.77
CA TYR A 584 22.47 -8.65 -8.45
C TYR A 584 22.19 -7.20 -8.85
N GLU A 585 20.97 -6.77 -8.66
CA GLU A 585 20.46 -5.45 -9.00
C GLU A 585 19.89 -4.74 -7.77
N LEU A 586 20.24 -3.48 -7.58
CA LEU A 586 19.55 -2.57 -6.65
C LEU A 586 18.33 -1.97 -7.35
N LYS A 587 17.17 -2.57 -7.13
CA LYS A 587 15.94 -2.27 -7.88
C LYS A 587 15.30 -0.93 -7.53
N ILE A 588 15.54 -0.43 -6.32
CA ILE A 588 14.92 0.79 -5.78
C ILE A 588 16.00 1.86 -5.67
N LYS A 589 15.69 3.10 -6.08
CA LYS A 589 16.56 4.26 -5.90
C LYS A 589 16.76 4.58 -4.41
N GLY A 590 17.99 4.91 -4.02
CA GLY A 590 18.34 5.37 -2.67
C GLY A 590 18.86 4.27 -1.75
N ILE A 591 19.10 3.04 -2.23
CA ILE A 591 19.72 1.96 -1.43
C ILE A 591 21.19 2.30 -1.19
N PRO A 592 21.62 2.43 0.08
CA PRO A 592 23.02 2.68 0.41
C PRO A 592 23.90 1.46 0.26
N PHE A 593 25.18 1.72 0.06
CA PHE A 593 26.25 0.74 0.10
C PHE A 593 27.55 1.38 0.56
N ILE A 594 28.46 0.55 1.09
CA ILE A 594 29.81 0.97 1.45
C ILE A 594 30.67 0.90 0.19
N TYR A 595 31.43 1.96 -0.08
CA TYR A 595 32.47 1.91 -1.10
C TYR A 595 33.86 2.02 -0.48
N THR A 596 34.81 1.26 -1.04
CA THR A 596 36.18 1.18 -0.57
C THR A 596 37.15 1.89 -1.51
N GLU A 597 36.79 1.97 -2.79
CA GLU A 597 37.67 2.50 -3.84
C GLU A 597 36.83 3.14 -4.95
N LYS A 598 37.42 4.14 -5.63
CA LYS A 598 36.89 4.74 -6.86
C LYS A 598 37.94 4.62 -7.95
N GLN A 599 37.54 4.16 -9.14
CA GLN A 599 38.45 4.02 -10.28
C GLN A 599 37.82 4.57 -11.55
N GLN A 600 38.64 5.20 -12.39
CA GLN A 600 38.25 5.60 -13.74
C GLN A 600 38.44 4.41 -14.69
N VAL A 601 37.38 3.99 -15.36
CA VAL A 601 37.39 2.91 -16.34
C VAL A 601 36.54 3.34 -17.54
N ASP A 602 37.12 3.34 -18.73
CA ASP A 602 36.46 3.71 -19.99
C ASP A 602 35.70 5.06 -19.93
N GLY A 603 36.33 6.07 -19.30
CA GLY A 603 35.76 7.41 -19.16
C GLY A 603 34.65 7.56 -18.12
N ALA A 604 34.41 6.54 -17.30
CA ALA A 604 33.43 6.56 -16.23
C ALA A 604 34.06 6.29 -14.87
N THR A 605 33.48 6.87 -13.82
CA THR A 605 33.85 6.54 -12.44
C THR A 605 33.12 5.28 -12.02
N TRP A 606 33.85 4.28 -11.59
CA TRP A 606 33.36 3.08 -10.98
C TRP A 606 33.65 3.04 -9.49
N TYR A 607 32.80 2.40 -8.71
CA TYR A 607 32.98 2.20 -7.28
C TYR A 607 33.17 0.70 -6.99
N LYS A 608 34.20 0.35 -6.25
CA LYS A 608 34.34 -0.94 -5.59
C LYS A 608 33.61 -0.89 -4.27
N ILE A 609 32.70 -1.81 -4.04
CA ILE A 609 31.77 -1.81 -2.89
C ILE A 609 31.90 -3.07 -2.04
N ILE A 610 31.48 -2.97 -0.79
CA ILE A 610 31.15 -4.16 0.01
C ILE A 610 29.73 -4.57 -0.38
N SER A 611 29.63 -5.72 -1.02
CA SER A 611 28.39 -6.27 -1.60
C SER A 611 27.46 -6.85 -0.51
N ASP A 612 26.15 -6.76 -0.72
CA ASP A 612 25.16 -7.43 0.13
C ASP A 612 25.10 -8.95 -0.09
N ASP A 613 25.73 -9.48 -1.16
CA ASP A 613 25.82 -10.92 -1.38
C ASP A 613 26.82 -11.56 -0.41
N ILE A 614 26.33 -12.37 0.52
CA ILE A 614 27.15 -13.05 1.53
C ILE A 614 28.21 -14.00 0.91
N ASN A 615 27.94 -14.53 -0.29
CA ASN A 615 28.88 -15.43 -0.98
C ASN A 615 29.98 -14.66 -1.72
N ASN A 616 29.79 -13.36 -1.98
CA ASN A 616 30.78 -12.52 -2.62
C ASN A 616 30.66 -11.07 -2.14
N ARG A 617 31.43 -10.71 -1.13
CA ARG A 617 31.45 -9.38 -0.52
C ARG A 617 32.15 -8.31 -1.35
N THR A 618 32.68 -8.64 -2.52
CA THR A 618 33.29 -7.66 -3.44
C THR A 618 32.38 -7.44 -4.64
N GLY A 619 31.84 -6.25 -4.77
CA GLY A 619 31.03 -5.82 -5.90
C GLY A 619 31.57 -4.57 -6.57
N PHE A 620 31.14 -4.31 -7.80
CA PHE A 620 31.53 -3.15 -8.58
C PHE A 620 30.29 -2.51 -9.21
N VAL A 621 30.24 -1.19 -9.15
CA VAL A 621 29.08 -0.45 -9.64
C VAL A 621 29.52 0.73 -10.49
N TYR A 622 28.83 0.93 -11.61
CA TYR A 622 28.96 2.14 -12.43
C TYR A 622 28.47 3.33 -11.64
N GLY A 623 29.33 4.33 -11.47
CA GLY A 623 29.00 5.53 -10.72
C GLY A 623 28.55 6.68 -11.60
N ASN A 624 29.50 7.32 -12.28
CA ASN A 624 29.24 8.54 -13.04
C ASN A 624 30.02 8.54 -14.34
N GLY A 625 29.40 8.99 -15.43
CA GLY A 625 30.03 9.08 -16.76
C GLY A 625 29.06 9.57 -17.82
N SER A 626 29.31 9.20 -19.09
CA SER A 626 28.48 9.63 -20.23
C SER A 626 27.00 9.21 -20.12
N LEU A 627 26.69 8.14 -19.36
CA LEU A 627 25.34 7.65 -19.12
C LEU A 627 24.60 8.40 -17.99
N GLY A 628 25.28 9.30 -17.26
CA GLY A 628 24.71 10.09 -16.17
C GLY A 628 25.31 9.79 -14.80
N GLN A 629 24.68 10.33 -13.76
CA GLN A 629 25.08 10.13 -12.36
C GLN A 629 24.24 9.01 -11.72
N TYR A 630 24.82 7.82 -11.58
CA TYR A 630 24.16 6.63 -11.05
C TYR A 630 24.40 6.41 -9.56
N VAL A 631 25.46 7.03 -9.02
CA VAL A 631 25.84 6.95 -7.61
C VAL A 631 25.98 8.35 -7.02
N LYS A 632 25.43 8.55 -5.83
CA LYS A 632 25.57 9.77 -5.02
C LYS A 632 26.24 9.42 -3.70
N GLU A 633 27.34 10.11 -3.36
CA GLU A 633 27.97 9.98 -2.04
C GLU A 633 27.06 10.64 -1.00
N MET A 634 26.96 10.03 0.17
CA MET A 634 26.02 10.44 1.20
C MET A 634 26.65 11.51 2.11
N SER A 635 25.91 12.59 2.33
CA SER A 635 26.27 13.64 3.31
C SER A 635 25.98 13.14 4.71
N ILE A 636 27.04 12.76 5.45
CA ILE A 636 26.96 12.29 6.83
C ILE A 636 27.69 13.27 7.73
N PRO A 637 27.12 13.70 8.87
CA PRO A 637 27.77 14.59 9.84
C PRO A 637 29.03 13.95 10.43
N GLN A 638 30.11 14.75 10.51
CA GLN A 638 31.42 14.33 11.04
C GLN A 638 31.51 14.51 12.55
#